data_54f6dca6c9e83df3a798ceb7b51ab040
#
_entry.id   54f6dca6c9e83df3a798ceb7b51ab040
#
_cell.length_a   1.000
_cell.length_b   1.000
_cell.length_c   1.000
_cell.angle_alpha   90.00
_cell.angle_beta   90.00
_cell.angle_gamma   90.00
#
_symmetry.space_group_name_H-M   'P 1'
#
loop_
_entity.id
_entity.type
_entity.pdbx_description
1 polymer ?
#
loop_
_entity_poly.entity_id
_entity_poly.type
_entity_poly.pdbx_seq_one_letter_code
_entity_poly.pdbx_strand_id
1 'polypeptide(L)'
;MHDLPSTAQAVVIGGGVIGISTAYHLAAQGWTDVVVLERDRLTSGTTWHAAGLIASAGMSSETLSWIFRHSLDLYQRLEAETGVSTGFHRCGHLHLATTKARREAQRREMNFMRLMGHDKHEVSPAEVAVMFPMVSTEGLLSAIWTPEDGRANPVDVTMAMAAGARKRGVRIIEGCPVDDIIVDRGRVRGVVTPQGTIRADHVVLAAGMWSRQIGAKIGVSVPLQAMEHYYLLTEPMAGVHRNLPVVEDPESYAYVREEGGGLLFGFFEPNSAPWMPTSVPADASFSTLPPDWDRMTPHLEHAFRRFPAMQTAGLKSFFCGPESFTPDGGFLVGESPEVAGFYLGTGLNSLGILSGGGVGALLAEQIVHGNASQDMTGLAPARMAAHESVQHYLLDRLPDALSYIFNDASLPNAKHKSARGIRRLPLHDRYAAKGAYFVSLSGWEMPNWFAPDGPKPEVRAEFGRQDWFHLSAAEHRATRDSVGLFDKTFMGKFIVQGRDAEMVLNRISANSVSVPIGTNIYTQWLNAQGGIISDLTITRIAQEEFLLVTGDVLQRITPAWIKRHTEAGEFCATADVTSAYTILSLQGPRSRDLLASITGADLSTEALPYRSSAMVEIGYARIRIVRITYMGELGYELYIPSEQSINVYDALVAGIEAQGAVCRHCGLMALESLRLEKGYRDFGVDIDNTDTPLEMGLGFAVDLSKDFIGRERLSTQRAAGALPKRLVALRLDDPEPLLIGSEPLFADGAPVGYVRAGAFGHSLGASVGLAIIAHPGGVTAEYLKAKKFTVQVNDQRVPATLSFAPFYDPQGERVRG
;
A
#
# COMPACT_ATOMS: atom_id res chain seq x y z
N MET A 1 -7.44 -43.57 5.30
CA MET A 1 -7.62 -42.63 4.16
C MET A 1 -8.77 -41.73 4.56
N HIS A 2 -8.54 -40.44 4.71
CA HIS A 2 -9.64 -39.49 4.88
C HIS A 2 -10.40 -39.43 3.56
N ASP A 3 -11.72 -39.60 3.62
CA ASP A 3 -12.57 -39.54 2.43
C ASP A 3 -12.56 -38.11 1.88
N LEU A 4 -11.97 -37.88 0.69
CA LEU A 4 -11.88 -36.56 0.07
C LEU A 4 -13.29 -36.11 -0.32
N PRO A 5 -13.79 -34.95 0.13
CA PRO A 5 -15.11 -34.48 -0.27
C PRO A 5 -15.12 -34.07 -1.75
N SER A 6 -16.24 -34.33 -2.42
CA SER A 6 -16.42 -33.92 -3.82
C SER A 6 -16.73 -32.42 -3.99
N THR A 7 -17.17 -31.74 -2.91
CA THR A 7 -17.55 -30.33 -2.87
C THR A 7 -17.12 -29.69 -1.56
N ALA A 8 -16.90 -28.37 -1.56
CA ALA A 8 -16.69 -27.55 -0.38
C ALA A 8 -17.16 -26.10 -0.65
N GLN A 9 -17.54 -25.36 0.41
CA GLN A 9 -17.76 -23.90 0.30
C GLN A 9 -16.45 -23.18 -0.03
N ALA A 10 -15.36 -23.58 0.63
CA ALA A 10 -14.02 -23.05 0.35
C ALA A 10 -12.96 -24.15 0.47
N VAL A 11 -11.95 -24.07 -0.40
CA VAL A 11 -10.73 -24.87 -0.32
C VAL A 11 -9.55 -23.95 -0.01
N VAL A 12 -8.77 -24.28 1.02
CA VAL A 12 -7.55 -23.58 1.40
C VAL A 12 -6.34 -24.46 1.04
N ILE A 13 -5.44 -23.96 0.21
CA ILE A 13 -4.23 -24.64 -0.23
C ILE A 13 -3.05 -24.18 0.64
N GLY A 14 -2.57 -25.08 1.51
CA GLY A 14 -1.46 -24.86 2.44
C GLY A 14 -1.88 -24.86 3.90
N GLY A 15 -1.18 -25.66 4.71
CA GLY A 15 -1.38 -25.85 6.16
C GLY A 15 -0.41 -25.05 7.04
N GLY A 16 0.14 -23.96 6.52
CA GLY A 16 0.90 -22.98 7.31
C GLY A 16 -0.01 -22.07 8.13
N VAL A 17 0.60 -21.15 8.90
CA VAL A 17 -0.11 -20.24 9.81
C VAL A 17 -1.23 -19.46 9.12
N ILE A 18 -1.03 -18.99 7.88
CA ILE A 18 -2.02 -18.20 7.16
C ILE A 18 -3.21 -19.03 6.69
N GLY A 19 -2.95 -20.19 6.08
CA GLY A 19 -4.03 -21.06 5.60
C GLY A 19 -4.88 -21.60 6.75
N ILE A 20 -4.27 -22.00 7.84
CA ILE A 20 -4.97 -22.46 9.04
C ILE A 20 -5.75 -21.31 9.71
N SER A 21 -5.17 -20.12 9.80
CA SER A 21 -5.86 -18.94 10.32
C SER A 21 -7.08 -18.58 9.48
N THR A 22 -6.94 -18.60 8.13
CA THR A 22 -8.06 -18.32 7.23
C THR A 22 -9.20 -19.33 7.43
N ALA A 23 -8.87 -20.62 7.49
CA ALA A 23 -9.87 -21.67 7.71
C ALA A 23 -10.54 -21.55 9.11
N TYR A 24 -9.76 -21.22 10.14
CA TYR A 24 -10.30 -20.95 11.49
C TYR A 24 -11.32 -19.81 11.48
N HIS A 25 -11.01 -18.69 10.80
CA HIS A 25 -11.88 -17.53 10.77
C HIS A 25 -13.09 -17.71 9.84
N LEU A 26 -12.96 -18.44 8.72
CA LEU A 26 -14.12 -18.85 7.91
C LEU A 26 -15.12 -19.64 8.74
N ALA A 27 -14.63 -20.61 9.51
CA ALA A 27 -15.48 -21.40 10.39
C ALA A 27 -16.06 -20.57 11.55
N ALA A 28 -15.32 -19.62 12.09
CA ALA A 28 -15.81 -18.70 13.11
C ALA A 28 -16.94 -17.79 12.59
N GLN A 29 -16.97 -17.52 11.28
CA GLN A 29 -18.04 -16.78 10.59
C GLN A 29 -19.18 -17.69 10.07
N GLY A 30 -19.18 -18.98 10.45
CA GLY A 30 -20.26 -19.92 10.14
C GLY A 30 -20.08 -20.74 8.87
N TRP A 31 -18.94 -20.61 8.17
CA TRP A 31 -18.63 -21.49 7.04
C TRP A 31 -18.01 -22.78 7.54
N THR A 32 -18.82 -23.83 7.70
CA THR A 32 -18.38 -25.10 8.27
C THR A 32 -17.91 -26.12 7.24
N ASP A 33 -18.29 -25.96 5.95
CA ASP A 33 -17.83 -26.84 4.86
C ASP A 33 -16.56 -26.25 4.20
N VAL A 34 -15.49 -26.16 4.99
CA VAL A 34 -14.17 -25.68 4.59
C VAL A 34 -13.17 -26.83 4.61
N VAL A 35 -12.36 -26.96 3.56
CA VAL A 35 -11.32 -27.97 3.43
C VAL A 35 -9.96 -27.33 3.32
N VAL A 36 -9.03 -27.71 4.19
CA VAL A 36 -7.60 -27.36 4.08
C VAL A 36 -6.87 -28.55 3.49
N LEU A 37 -6.11 -28.30 2.43
CA LEU A 37 -5.24 -29.28 1.78
C LEU A 37 -3.79 -28.92 2.03
N GLU A 38 -3.09 -29.79 2.77
CA GLU A 38 -1.66 -29.66 3.01
C GLU A 38 -0.95 -30.86 2.34
N ARG A 39 0.07 -30.55 1.55
CA ARG A 39 0.75 -31.59 0.76
C ARG A 39 1.61 -32.54 1.59
N ASP A 40 2.12 -32.08 2.75
CA ASP A 40 2.92 -32.89 3.67
C ASP A 40 2.28 -32.87 5.07
N ARG A 41 2.79 -32.07 5.99
CA ARG A 41 2.28 -31.88 7.35
C ARG A 41 2.00 -30.41 7.63
N LEU A 42 1.10 -30.15 8.55
CA LEU A 42 0.88 -28.79 9.02
C LEU A 42 2.21 -28.16 9.45
N THR A 43 2.39 -26.89 9.13
CA THR A 43 3.57 -26.07 9.44
C THR A 43 4.86 -26.40 8.66
N SER A 44 4.90 -27.41 7.83
CA SER A 44 6.12 -27.91 7.18
C SER A 44 6.84 -26.94 6.22
N GLY A 45 6.20 -25.83 5.85
CA GLY A 45 6.82 -24.75 5.06
C GLY A 45 7.67 -23.83 5.93
N THR A 46 7.51 -22.51 5.79
CA THR A 46 8.26 -21.48 6.58
C THR A 46 7.82 -21.45 8.06
N THR A 47 6.58 -21.82 8.38
CA THR A 47 6.01 -21.66 9.73
C THR A 47 6.84 -22.34 10.83
N TRP A 48 7.37 -23.54 10.62
CA TRP A 48 8.06 -24.32 11.66
C TRP A 48 9.35 -23.66 12.16
N HIS A 49 10.03 -22.91 11.32
CA HIS A 49 11.34 -22.30 11.64
C HIS A 49 11.25 -20.79 11.88
N ALA A 50 10.07 -20.21 11.86
CA ALA A 50 9.91 -18.78 12.13
C ALA A 50 10.40 -18.42 13.52
N ALA A 51 11.01 -17.24 13.67
CA ALA A 51 11.57 -16.78 14.93
C ALA A 51 10.50 -16.52 16.02
N GLY A 52 9.24 -16.41 15.65
CA GLY A 52 8.10 -16.30 16.58
C GLY A 52 8.02 -14.99 17.35
N LEU A 53 8.58 -13.91 16.82
CA LEU A 53 8.46 -12.58 17.39
C LEU A 53 7.02 -12.07 17.26
N ILE A 54 6.53 -11.47 18.33
CA ILE A 54 5.33 -10.65 18.37
C ILE A 54 5.81 -9.25 18.73
N ALA A 55 6.26 -8.51 17.71
CA ALA A 55 6.91 -7.21 17.82
C ALA A 55 6.21 -6.21 16.89
N SER A 56 5.32 -5.39 17.44
CA SER A 56 4.48 -4.45 16.71
C SER A 56 5.22 -3.13 16.45
N ALA A 57 6.23 -3.14 15.57
CA ALA A 57 7.05 -1.98 15.25
C ALA A 57 7.19 -1.75 13.73
N GLY A 58 7.60 -0.54 13.35
CA GLY A 58 7.98 -0.18 11.99
C GLY A 58 6.84 0.20 11.05
N MET A 59 5.57 0.35 11.53
CA MET A 59 4.42 0.51 10.62
C MET A 59 3.37 1.49 11.14
N SER A 60 3.13 2.56 10.37
CA SER A 60 2.08 3.56 10.63
C SER A 60 0.86 3.32 9.72
N SER A 61 0.23 2.14 9.82
CA SER A 61 -0.96 1.76 9.05
C SER A 61 -2.08 1.30 9.98
N GLU A 62 -3.30 1.82 9.76
CA GLU A 62 -4.50 1.41 10.51
C GLU A 62 -4.75 -0.10 10.34
N THR A 63 -4.68 -0.59 9.11
CA THR A 63 -4.88 -2.01 8.78
C THR A 63 -3.84 -2.91 9.45
N LEU A 64 -2.55 -2.56 9.37
CA LEU A 64 -1.49 -3.35 10.02
C LEU A 64 -1.60 -3.31 11.53
N SER A 65 -1.91 -2.14 12.12
CA SER A 65 -2.20 -2.02 13.56
C SER A 65 -3.33 -2.95 13.99
N TRP A 66 -4.43 -2.99 13.22
CA TRP A 66 -5.54 -3.89 13.47
C TRP A 66 -5.13 -5.37 13.34
N ILE A 67 -4.38 -5.73 12.29
CA ILE A 67 -3.88 -7.10 12.07
C ILE A 67 -3.05 -7.57 13.26
N PHE A 68 -2.12 -6.74 13.74
CA PHE A 68 -1.24 -7.12 14.85
C PHE A 68 -2.00 -7.28 16.16
N ARG A 69 -2.89 -6.33 16.47
CA ARG A 69 -3.75 -6.42 17.66
C ARG A 69 -4.64 -7.64 17.61
N HIS A 70 -5.30 -7.88 16.47
CA HIS A 70 -6.16 -9.06 16.32
C HIS A 70 -5.38 -10.38 16.52
N SER A 71 -4.16 -10.46 15.97
CA SER A 71 -3.29 -11.63 16.16
C SER A 71 -2.92 -11.83 17.63
N LEU A 72 -2.50 -10.75 18.31
CA LEU A 72 -2.13 -10.77 19.72
C LEU A 72 -3.30 -11.23 20.60
N ASP A 73 -4.49 -10.63 20.42
CA ASP A 73 -5.71 -10.98 21.15
C ASP A 73 -6.13 -12.43 20.88
N LEU A 74 -6.01 -12.89 19.63
CA LEU A 74 -6.31 -14.28 19.28
C LEU A 74 -5.37 -15.25 20.01
N TYR A 75 -4.07 -15.02 19.97
CA TYR A 75 -3.09 -15.95 20.55
C TYR A 75 -3.21 -16.07 22.07
N GLN A 76 -3.62 -15.00 22.74
CA GLN A 76 -3.88 -15.01 24.19
C GLN A 76 -5.09 -15.86 24.58
N ARG A 77 -6.13 -15.92 23.74
CA ARG A 77 -7.40 -16.64 24.06
C ARG A 77 -7.45 -18.06 23.53
N LEU A 78 -6.61 -18.42 22.55
CA LEU A 78 -6.68 -19.72 21.86
C LEU A 78 -6.48 -20.92 22.79
N GLU A 79 -5.61 -20.82 23.79
CA GLU A 79 -5.39 -21.91 24.73
C GLU A 79 -6.67 -22.21 25.56
N ALA A 80 -7.35 -21.17 26.04
CA ALA A 80 -8.61 -21.34 26.77
C ALA A 80 -9.71 -21.91 25.88
N GLU A 81 -9.74 -21.54 24.61
CA GLU A 81 -10.74 -22.00 23.63
C GLU A 81 -10.49 -23.42 23.16
N THR A 82 -9.26 -23.76 22.90
CA THR A 82 -8.87 -25.01 22.19
C THR A 82 -8.30 -26.08 23.10
N GLY A 83 -7.74 -25.70 24.23
CA GLY A 83 -6.95 -26.59 25.11
C GLY A 83 -5.54 -26.83 24.58
N VAL A 84 -5.10 -26.10 23.54
CA VAL A 84 -3.74 -26.17 22.96
C VAL A 84 -3.02 -24.87 23.24
N SER A 85 -1.85 -24.94 23.90
CA SER A 85 -1.03 -23.77 24.17
C SER A 85 -0.54 -23.13 22.89
N THR A 86 -0.39 -21.81 22.87
CA THR A 86 0.23 -21.06 21.77
C THR A 86 1.70 -20.78 22.01
N GLY A 87 2.19 -21.09 23.23
CA GLY A 87 3.52 -20.69 23.67
C GLY A 87 3.70 -19.18 23.76
N PHE A 88 2.60 -18.39 23.69
CA PHE A 88 2.69 -16.94 23.77
C PHE A 88 3.21 -16.52 25.15
N HIS A 89 4.28 -15.74 25.14
CA HIS A 89 4.90 -15.19 26.34
C HIS A 89 5.05 -13.68 26.21
N ARG A 90 4.28 -12.95 27.00
CA ARG A 90 4.28 -11.49 27.07
C ARG A 90 5.51 -11.04 27.85
N CYS A 91 6.62 -10.77 27.17
CA CYS A 91 7.87 -10.27 27.74
C CYS A 91 8.20 -8.83 27.30
N GLY A 92 7.39 -8.25 26.42
CA GLY A 92 7.59 -6.93 25.86
C GLY A 92 8.60 -6.89 24.73
N HIS A 93 8.68 -5.71 24.08
CA HIS A 93 9.57 -5.46 22.93
C HIS A 93 10.24 -4.09 23.06
N LEU A 94 11.53 -4.02 22.75
CA LEU A 94 12.36 -2.82 22.67
C LEU A 94 12.80 -2.59 21.22
N HIS A 95 12.38 -1.47 20.62
CA HIS A 95 12.80 -1.04 19.29
C HIS A 95 13.80 0.12 19.42
N LEU A 96 15.10 -0.14 19.12
CA LEU A 96 16.21 0.77 19.39
C LEU A 96 16.32 1.90 18.35
N ALA A 97 16.82 3.07 18.75
CA ALA A 97 17.13 4.20 17.88
C ALA A 97 18.52 4.78 18.17
N THR A 98 19.41 4.76 17.19
CA THR A 98 20.77 5.31 17.29
C THR A 98 20.95 6.58 16.47
N THR A 99 20.04 6.87 15.55
CA THR A 99 20.05 8.09 14.73
C THR A 99 18.88 9.01 15.08
N LYS A 100 19.05 10.33 14.85
CA LYS A 100 17.96 11.30 15.05
C LYS A 100 16.76 11.00 14.15
N ALA A 101 17.01 10.61 12.91
CA ALA A 101 15.96 10.25 11.96
C ALA A 101 15.14 9.04 12.45
N ARG A 102 15.81 7.98 12.92
CA ARG A 102 15.16 6.80 13.50
C ARG A 102 14.32 7.17 14.73
N ARG A 103 14.88 7.94 15.64
CA ARG A 103 14.18 8.37 16.84
C ARG A 103 12.91 9.15 16.49
N GLU A 104 12.97 10.06 15.50
CA GLU A 104 11.79 10.80 15.05
C GLU A 104 10.77 9.88 14.37
N ALA A 105 11.20 8.96 13.50
CA ALA A 105 10.33 7.97 12.88
C ALA A 105 9.59 7.13 13.93
N GLN A 106 10.31 6.62 14.92
CA GLN A 106 9.74 5.83 16.02
C GLN A 106 8.77 6.64 16.89
N ARG A 107 9.03 7.91 17.15
CA ARG A 107 8.10 8.78 17.90
C ARG A 107 6.81 9.03 17.12
N ARG A 108 6.90 9.29 15.80
CA ARG A 108 5.74 9.46 14.93
C ARG A 108 4.90 8.20 14.89
N GLU A 109 5.53 7.05 14.70
CA GLU A 109 4.88 5.74 14.77
C GLU A 109 4.24 5.48 16.14
N MET A 110 4.97 5.68 17.24
CA MET A 110 4.44 5.52 18.60
C MET A 110 3.17 6.35 18.81
N ASN A 111 3.17 7.61 18.38
CA ASN A 111 2.02 8.49 18.51
C ASN A 111 0.80 7.95 17.75
N PHE A 112 1.00 7.49 16.50
CA PHE A 112 -0.05 6.88 15.70
C PHE A 112 -0.55 5.56 16.32
N MET A 113 0.35 4.68 16.71
CA MET A 113 -0.01 3.39 17.31
C MET A 113 -0.75 3.56 18.66
N ARG A 114 -0.41 4.58 19.45
CA ARG A 114 -1.17 4.95 20.64
C ARG A 114 -2.61 5.38 20.31
N LEU A 115 -2.81 6.12 19.22
CA LEU A 115 -4.15 6.47 18.73
C LEU A 115 -4.94 5.20 18.36
N MET A 116 -4.26 4.19 17.79
CA MET A 116 -4.84 2.87 17.46
C MET A 116 -4.99 1.96 18.70
N GLY A 117 -4.64 2.44 19.89
CA GLY A 117 -4.83 1.76 21.18
C GLY A 117 -3.69 0.85 21.62
N HIS A 118 -2.51 0.91 21.01
CA HIS A 118 -1.33 0.18 21.50
C HIS A 118 -0.67 0.91 22.66
N ASP A 119 -0.17 0.14 23.64
CA ASP A 119 0.59 0.67 24.76
C ASP A 119 2.08 0.74 24.38
N LYS A 120 2.57 1.95 24.09
CA LYS A 120 3.95 2.19 23.66
C LYS A 120 4.56 3.38 24.40
N HIS A 121 5.84 3.26 24.80
CA HIS A 121 6.57 4.26 25.57
C HIS A 121 7.97 4.48 25.03
N GLU A 122 8.42 5.73 24.95
CA GLU A 122 9.84 6.01 24.73
C GLU A 122 10.59 5.83 26.06
N VAL A 123 11.67 5.06 26.03
CA VAL A 123 12.55 4.78 27.19
C VAL A 123 13.97 5.24 26.89
N SER A 124 14.68 5.62 27.95
CA SER A 124 16.07 6.06 27.91
C SER A 124 17.06 4.92 27.73
N PRO A 125 18.31 5.19 27.30
CA PRO A 125 19.38 4.17 27.26
C PRO A 125 19.65 3.51 28.62
N ALA A 126 19.48 4.24 29.72
CA ALA A 126 19.66 3.70 31.06
C ALA A 126 18.56 2.68 31.43
N GLU A 127 17.30 2.95 31.05
CA GLU A 127 16.20 2.00 31.20
C GLU A 127 16.40 0.77 30.31
N VAL A 128 16.85 0.95 29.07
CA VAL A 128 17.19 -0.17 28.16
C VAL A 128 18.26 -1.08 28.79
N ALA A 129 19.32 -0.53 29.37
CA ALA A 129 20.38 -1.30 30.05
C ALA A 129 19.85 -2.13 31.24
N VAL A 130 18.81 -1.65 31.92
CA VAL A 130 18.14 -2.40 33.02
C VAL A 130 17.26 -3.51 32.44
N MET A 131 16.52 -3.21 31.36
CA MET A 131 15.56 -4.15 30.77
C MET A 131 16.25 -5.27 29.99
N PHE A 132 17.37 -4.95 29.31
CA PHE A 132 18.18 -5.92 28.57
C PHE A 132 19.68 -5.66 28.81
N PRO A 133 20.28 -6.21 29.88
CA PRO A 133 21.64 -5.89 30.30
C PRO A 133 22.76 -6.27 29.30
N MET A 134 22.48 -7.10 28.32
CA MET A 134 23.46 -7.57 27.33
C MET A 134 23.57 -6.64 26.11
N VAL A 135 22.73 -5.59 26.00
CA VAL A 135 22.81 -4.61 24.92
C VAL A 135 23.80 -3.50 25.28
N SER A 136 24.66 -3.12 24.33
CA SER A 136 25.47 -1.92 24.46
C SER A 136 24.62 -0.67 24.25
N THR A 137 24.65 0.27 25.17
CA THR A 137 23.95 1.55 25.04
C THR A 137 24.79 2.63 24.39
N GLU A 138 26.00 2.32 23.92
CA GLU A 138 26.87 3.26 23.24
C GLU A 138 26.20 3.77 21.94
N GLY A 139 26.08 5.10 21.82
CA GLY A 139 25.42 5.76 20.69
C GLY A 139 23.89 5.59 20.64
N LEU A 140 23.27 4.90 21.60
CA LEU A 140 21.81 4.77 21.69
C LEU A 140 21.19 6.10 22.13
N LEU A 141 20.19 6.57 21.41
CA LEU A 141 19.44 7.79 21.72
C LEU A 141 18.20 7.51 22.58
N SER A 142 17.46 6.45 22.25
CA SER A 142 16.26 5.98 22.96
C SER A 142 15.87 4.60 22.43
N ALA A 143 14.81 4.03 23.00
CA ALA A 143 14.06 2.93 22.42
C ALA A 143 12.57 3.14 22.63
N ILE A 144 11.73 2.49 21.81
CA ILE A 144 10.31 2.37 22.07
C ILE A 144 10.07 1.04 22.79
N TRP A 145 9.45 1.12 23.94
CA TRP A 145 9.02 -0.03 24.75
C TRP A 145 7.56 -0.32 24.49
N THR A 146 7.23 -1.57 24.14
CA THR A 146 5.86 -2.08 23.95
C THR A 146 5.63 -3.24 24.90
N PRO A 147 4.96 -3.03 26.06
CA PRO A 147 4.80 -4.05 27.10
C PRO A 147 3.86 -5.20 26.72
N GLU A 148 2.98 -4.97 25.74
CA GLU A 148 2.00 -5.98 25.28
C GLU A 148 2.61 -7.01 24.34
N ASP A 149 3.73 -6.69 23.69
CA ASP A 149 4.46 -7.53 22.76
C ASP A 149 5.20 -8.68 23.47
N GLY A 150 5.82 -9.56 22.68
CA GLY A 150 6.58 -10.68 23.21
C GLY A 150 6.94 -11.69 22.12
N ARG A 151 6.69 -12.95 22.40
CA ARG A 151 7.00 -14.06 21.48
C ARG A 151 5.98 -15.19 21.60
N ALA A 152 5.84 -15.98 20.57
CA ALA A 152 4.99 -17.17 20.55
C ALA A 152 5.72 -18.34 19.90
N ASN A 153 5.25 -19.56 20.12
CA ASN A 153 5.74 -20.71 19.38
C ASN A 153 4.96 -20.81 18.04
N PRO A 154 5.63 -20.68 16.88
CA PRO A 154 4.95 -20.68 15.58
C PRO A 154 4.12 -21.93 15.29
N VAL A 155 4.66 -23.10 15.64
CA VAL A 155 3.98 -24.38 15.46
C VAL A 155 2.76 -24.46 16.37
N ASP A 156 2.92 -24.12 17.64
CA ASP A 156 1.84 -24.21 18.64
C ASP A 156 0.68 -23.26 18.32
N VAL A 157 0.97 -22.02 17.91
CA VAL A 157 -0.03 -21.07 17.41
C VAL A 157 -0.87 -21.66 16.28
N THR A 158 -0.18 -22.26 15.29
CA THR A 158 -0.84 -22.85 14.12
C THR A 158 -1.66 -24.07 14.53
N MET A 159 -1.14 -24.93 15.39
CA MET A 159 -1.84 -26.12 15.88
C MET A 159 -3.04 -25.76 16.77
N ALA A 160 -2.95 -24.69 17.56
CA ALA A 160 -4.07 -24.20 18.36
C ALA A 160 -5.22 -23.69 17.45
N MET A 161 -4.91 -22.90 16.41
CA MET A 161 -5.91 -22.51 15.41
C MET A 161 -6.48 -23.71 14.66
N ALA A 162 -5.66 -24.72 14.29
CA ALA A 162 -6.11 -25.94 13.62
C ALA A 162 -7.08 -26.75 14.53
N ALA A 163 -6.80 -26.83 15.82
CA ALA A 163 -7.72 -27.45 16.78
C ALA A 163 -9.05 -26.71 16.87
N GLY A 164 -9.01 -25.37 16.90
CA GLY A 164 -10.21 -24.54 16.89
C GLY A 164 -11.03 -24.66 15.60
N ALA A 165 -10.35 -24.73 14.45
CA ALA A 165 -10.97 -24.94 13.15
C ALA A 165 -11.67 -26.33 13.06
N ARG A 166 -10.99 -27.40 13.48
CA ARG A 166 -11.55 -28.75 13.53
C ARG A 166 -12.77 -28.84 14.44
N LYS A 167 -12.75 -28.19 15.63
CA LYS A 167 -13.91 -28.12 16.53
C LYS A 167 -15.14 -27.49 15.87
N ARG A 168 -14.95 -26.63 14.88
CA ARG A 168 -16.00 -25.96 14.10
C ARG A 168 -16.35 -26.64 12.79
N GLY A 169 -15.81 -27.82 12.50
CA GLY A 169 -16.17 -28.64 11.34
C GLY A 169 -15.22 -28.54 10.14
N VAL A 170 -14.15 -27.76 10.21
CA VAL A 170 -13.15 -27.69 9.13
C VAL A 170 -12.45 -29.04 8.96
N ARG A 171 -12.38 -29.52 7.73
CA ARG A 171 -11.62 -30.72 7.35
C ARG A 171 -10.20 -30.34 6.97
N ILE A 172 -9.20 -30.80 7.70
CA ILE A 172 -7.78 -30.59 7.43
C ILE A 172 -7.20 -31.92 6.98
N ILE A 173 -6.74 -31.97 5.74
CA ILE A 173 -6.23 -33.16 5.08
C ILE A 173 -4.73 -32.95 4.78
N GLU A 174 -3.88 -33.67 5.51
CA GLU A 174 -2.43 -33.72 5.32
C GLU A 174 -2.05 -34.83 4.33
N GLY A 175 -0.88 -34.72 3.69
CA GLY A 175 -0.42 -35.66 2.65
C GLY A 175 -1.28 -35.58 1.36
N CYS A 176 -1.89 -34.41 1.08
CA CYS A 176 -2.75 -34.20 -0.07
C CYS A 176 -2.32 -32.98 -0.89
N PRO A 177 -1.37 -33.12 -1.82
CA PRO A 177 -0.95 -32.07 -2.72
C PRO A 177 -2.08 -31.63 -3.66
N VAL A 178 -2.12 -30.36 -4.03
CA VAL A 178 -2.97 -29.87 -5.10
C VAL A 178 -2.19 -29.85 -6.40
N ASP A 179 -2.61 -30.66 -7.36
CA ASP A 179 -1.97 -30.80 -8.66
C ASP A 179 -2.36 -29.66 -9.61
N ASP A 180 -3.65 -29.29 -9.59
CA ASP A 180 -4.18 -28.25 -10.48
C ASP A 180 -5.37 -27.49 -9.85
N ILE A 181 -5.68 -26.33 -10.42
CA ILE A 181 -6.80 -25.47 -10.03
C ILE A 181 -7.74 -25.33 -11.23
N ILE A 182 -9.00 -25.65 -11.04
CA ILE A 182 -10.01 -25.59 -12.11
C ILE A 182 -10.52 -24.16 -12.25
N VAL A 183 -10.34 -23.60 -13.43
CA VAL A 183 -10.86 -22.26 -13.79
C VAL A 183 -11.77 -22.37 -15.01
N ASP A 184 -12.96 -21.81 -14.92
CA ASP A 184 -13.91 -21.68 -16.02
C ASP A 184 -14.34 -20.23 -16.19
N ARG A 185 -14.19 -19.68 -17.39
CA ARG A 185 -14.55 -18.30 -17.77
C ARG A 185 -14.02 -17.25 -16.80
N GLY A 186 -12.77 -17.42 -16.32
CA GLY A 186 -12.10 -16.49 -15.42
C GLY A 186 -12.59 -16.56 -13.96
N ARG A 187 -13.28 -17.65 -13.56
CA ARG A 187 -13.70 -17.91 -12.17
C ARG A 187 -13.19 -19.28 -11.73
N VAL A 188 -12.70 -19.39 -10.50
CA VAL A 188 -12.33 -20.67 -9.91
C VAL A 188 -13.56 -21.59 -9.74
N ARG A 189 -13.35 -22.92 -9.92
CA ARG A 189 -14.40 -23.96 -9.80
C ARG A 189 -13.98 -25.14 -8.93
N GLY A 190 -12.78 -25.08 -8.37
CA GLY A 190 -12.27 -26.13 -7.49
C GLY A 190 -10.82 -26.47 -7.74
N VAL A 191 -10.40 -27.59 -7.18
CA VAL A 191 -9.01 -28.09 -7.23
C VAL A 191 -8.97 -29.56 -7.61
N VAL A 192 -7.86 -29.98 -8.21
CA VAL A 192 -7.54 -31.39 -8.55
C VAL A 192 -6.42 -31.86 -7.63
N THR A 193 -6.58 -33.05 -7.05
CA THR A 193 -5.58 -33.73 -6.23
C THR A 193 -5.37 -35.15 -6.72
N PRO A 194 -4.30 -35.86 -6.33
CA PRO A 194 -4.13 -37.27 -6.67
C PRO A 194 -5.26 -38.17 -6.13
N GLN A 195 -5.99 -37.72 -5.11
CA GLN A 195 -7.08 -38.47 -4.47
C GLN A 195 -8.45 -38.17 -5.09
N GLY A 196 -8.55 -37.17 -5.98
CA GLY A 196 -9.79 -36.76 -6.64
C GLY A 196 -9.95 -35.23 -6.77
N THR A 197 -11.14 -34.82 -7.17
CA THR A 197 -11.47 -33.41 -7.43
C THR A 197 -12.42 -32.88 -6.36
N ILE A 198 -12.14 -31.68 -5.85
CA ILE A 198 -13.05 -30.91 -4.98
C ILE A 198 -13.59 -29.72 -5.76
N ARG A 199 -14.90 -29.63 -5.94
CA ARG A 199 -15.53 -28.43 -6.50
C ARG A 199 -15.74 -27.38 -5.41
N ALA A 200 -15.36 -26.13 -5.73
CA ALA A 200 -15.53 -24.99 -4.83
C ALA A 200 -15.59 -23.69 -5.62
N ASP A 201 -16.39 -22.74 -5.16
CA ASP A 201 -16.46 -21.39 -5.76
C ASP A 201 -15.46 -20.42 -5.12
N HIS A 202 -14.79 -20.82 -4.02
CA HIS A 202 -13.75 -20.06 -3.33
C HIS A 202 -12.53 -20.94 -3.08
N VAL A 203 -11.36 -20.50 -3.55
CA VAL A 203 -10.07 -21.15 -3.31
C VAL A 203 -9.06 -20.15 -2.78
N VAL A 204 -8.42 -20.46 -1.67
CA VAL A 204 -7.39 -19.63 -1.04
C VAL A 204 -6.02 -20.27 -1.27
N LEU A 205 -5.10 -19.55 -1.87
CA LEU A 205 -3.72 -19.93 -2.03
C LEU A 205 -2.87 -19.36 -0.87
N ALA A 206 -2.56 -20.22 0.10
CA ALA A 206 -1.74 -19.92 1.28
C ALA A 206 -0.49 -20.83 1.33
N ALA A 207 0.10 -21.11 0.15
CA ALA A 207 1.19 -22.06 -0.02
C ALA A 207 2.60 -21.46 0.15
N GLY A 208 2.73 -20.30 0.82
CA GLY A 208 4.00 -19.66 1.12
C GLY A 208 4.88 -19.48 -0.12
N MET A 209 6.14 -19.90 -0.06
CA MET A 209 7.11 -19.77 -1.14
C MET A 209 6.76 -20.51 -2.43
N TRP A 210 5.83 -21.46 -2.40
CA TRP A 210 5.34 -22.19 -3.59
C TRP A 210 4.20 -21.47 -4.31
N SER A 211 3.65 -20.40 -3.73
CA SER A 211 2.46 -19.73 -4.28
C SER A 211 2.68 -19.18 -5.68
N ARG A 212 3.89 -18.68 -5.99
CA ARG A 212 4.22 -18.15 -7.32
C ARG A 212 4.05 -19.21 -8.42
N GLN A 213 4.61 -20.39 -8.22
CA GLN A 213 4.55 -21.46 -9.24
C GLN A 213 3.16 -22.09 -9.36
N ILE A 214 2.38 -22.11 -8.25
CA ILE A 214 0.99 -22.61 -8.26
C ILE A 214 0.10 -21.60 -8.99
N GLY A 215 0.17 -20.31 -8.66
CA GLY A 215 -0.59 -19.25 -9.31
C GLY A 215 -0.33 -19.15 -10.82
N ALA A 216 0.94 -19.33 -11.23
CA ALA A 216 1.34 -19.31 -12.64
C ALA A 216 0.62 -20.36 -13.51
N LYS A 217 0.23 -21.52 -12.97
CA LYS A 217 -0.51 -22.57 -13.70
C LYS A 217 -1.85 -22.07 -14.23
N ILE A 218 -2.47 -21.11 -13.57
CA ILE A 218 -3.78 -20.55 -13.93
C ILE A 218 -3.69 -19.08 -14.37
N GLY A 219 -2.49 -18.58 -14.68
CA GLY A 219 -2.26 -17.22 -15.14
C GLY A 219 -2.39 -16.14 -14.06
N VAL A 220 -2.34 -16.50 -12.78
CA VAL A 220 -2.36 -15.55 -11.66
C VAL A 220 -0.93 -15.11 -11.34
N SER A 221 -0.74 -13.80 -11.31
CA SER A 221 0.53 -13.17 -10.93
C SER A 221 0.69 -13.15 -9.42
N VAL A 222 1.76 -13.80 -8.91
CA VAL A 222 2.13 -13.83 -7.48
C VAL A 222 3.60 -13.39 -7.36
N PRO A 223 3.87 -12.07 -7.24
CA PRO A 223 5.22 -11.51 -7.22
C PRO A 223 5.91 -11.76 -5.88
N LEU A 224 6.47 -12.93 -5.71
CA LEU A 224 7.31 -13.30 -4.57
C LEU A 224 8.43 -14.24 -5.00
N GLN A 225 9.48 -14.31 -4.19
CA GLN A 225 10.61 -15.22 -4.33
C GLN A 225 11.01 -15.77 -2.96
N ALA A 226 11.45 -17.02 -2.92
CA ALA A 226 12.09 -17.59 -1.75
C ALA A 226 13.50 -16.99 -1.58
N MET A 227 13.77 -16.44 -0.41
CA MET A 227 15.07 -15.86 -0.03
C MET A 227 15.64 -16.62 1.15
N GLU A 228 16.97 -16.67 1.27
CA GLU A 228 17.64 -17.16 2.47
C GLU A 228 17.40 -16.20 3.62
N HIS A 229 17.05 -16.74 4.79
CA HIS A 229 16.87 -15.95 6.01
C HIS A 229 17.59 -16.64 7.18
N TYR A 230 18.30 -15.85 7.99
CA TYR A 230 19.25 -16.35 8.96
C TYR A 230 18.89 -16.00 10.39
N TYR A 231 19.14 -16.94 11.30
CA TYR A 231 19.33 -16.66 12.73
C TYR A 231 20.35 -17.61 13.33
N LEU A 232 21.02 -17.18 14.40
CA LEU A 232 21.85 -18.04 15.21
C LEU A 232 21.18 -18.30 16.57
N LEU A 233 21.51 -19.45 17.14
CA LEU A 233 21.15 -19.82 18.51
C LEU A 233 22.42 -19.98 19.33
N THR A 234 22.46 -19.38 20.51
CA THR A 234 23.55 -19.58 21.45
C THR A 234 23.28 -20.77 22.37
N GLU A 235 24.33 -21.32 22.94
CA GLU A 235 24.24 -22.12 24.19
C GLU A 235 23.64 -21.26 25.31
N PRO A 236 23.09 -21.88 26.39
CA PRO A 236 22.61 -21.13 27.54
C PRO A 236 23.68 -20.14 28.11
N MET A 237 23.23 -18.91 28.35
CA MET A 237 24.12 -17.80 28.77
C MET A 237 23.73 -17.28 30.15
N ALA A 238 24.74 -16.88 30.93
CA ALA A 238 24.52 -16.25 32.23
C ALA A 238 23.74 -14.93 32.07
N GLY A 239 22.70 -14.74 32.89
CA GLY A 239 21.83 -13.57 32.84
C GLY A 239 20.69 -13.63 31.78
N VAL A 240 20.67 -14.65 30.93
CA VAL A 240 19.53 -14.89 30.02
C VAL A 240 18.42 -15.60 30.78
N HIS A 241 17.21 -15.04 30.71
CA HIS A 241 16.02 -15.60 31.34
C HIS A 241 14.77 -15.33 30.49
N ARG A 242 13.75 -16.15 30.64
CA ARG A 242 12.53 -16.16 29.82
C ARG A 242 11.80 -14.81 29.72
N ASN A 243 11.98 -13.91 30.68
CA ASN A 243 11.29 -12.61 30.71
C ASN A 243 12.12 -11.47 30.10
N LEU A 244 13.26 -11.76 29.46
CA LEU A 244 13.96 -10.75 28.68
C LEU A 244 13.05 -10.31 27.50
N PRO A 245 12.93 -8.98 27.25
CA PRO A 245 12.17 -8.49 26.11
C PRO A 245 12.78 -8.94 24.78
N VAL A 246 11.95 -8.94 23.75
CA VAL A 246 12.43 -8.94 22.36
C VAL A 246 13.14 -7.61 22.12
N VAL A 247 14.25 -7.61 21.39
CA VAL A 247 14.98 -6.39 21.01
C VAL A 247 15.16 -6.36 19.49
N GLU A 248 14.84 -5.23 18.87
CA GLU A 248 15.14 -4.94 17.47
C GLU A 248 16.07 -3.73 17.36
N ASP A 249 17.16 -3.88 16.64
CA ASP A 249 18.10 -2.80 16.30
C ASP A 249 18.18 -2.65 14.76
N PRO A 250 17.37 -1.77 14.16
CA PRO A 250 17.36 -1.58 12.71
C PRO A 250 18.72 -1.23 12.11
N GLU A 251 19.51 -0.40 12.78
CA GLU A 251 20.82 0.03 12.27
C GLU A 251 21.84 -1.10 12.25
N SER A 252 21.69 -2.15 13.07
CA SER A 252 22.49 -3.38 12.97
C SER A 252 21.80 -4.50 12.16
N TYR A 253 20.63 -4.26 11.60
CA TYR A 253 19.83 -5.22 10.85
C TYR A 253 19.50 -6.50 11.66
N ALA A 254 19.38 -6.37 12.98
CA ALA A 254 19.31 -7.51 13.87
C ALA A 254 18.13 -7.45 14.85
N TYR A 255 17.59 -8.62 15.17
CA TYR A 255 16.65 -8.81 16.26
C TYR A 255 17.11 -9.92 17.20
N VAL A 256 16.73 -9.82 18.48
CA VAL A 256 17.18 -10.74 19.51
C VAL A 256 16.02 -11.12 20.43
N ARG A 257 15.93 -12.39 20.80
CA ARG A 257 15.03 -12.87 21.85
C ARG A 257 15.63 -14.05 22.62
N GLU A 258 15.12 -14.31 23.80
CA GLU A 258 15.47 -15.51 24.56
C GLU A 258 14.94 -16.78 23.88
N GLU A 259 15.78 -17.85 23.89
CA GLU A 259 15.40 -19.18 23.45
C GLU A 259 16.13 -20.25 24.27
N GLY A 260 15.39 -20.94 25.14
CA GLY A 260 15.90 -22.06 25.95
C GLY A 260 17.09 -21.73 26.88
N GLY A 261 17.11 -20.52 27.42
CA GLY A 261 18.19 -20.02 28.27
C GLY A 261 19.37 -19.40 27.51
N GLY A 262 19.39 -19.48 26.20
CA GLY A 262 20.27 -18.77 25.30
C GLY A 262 19.54 -17.67 24.53
N LEU A 263 20.18 -17.12 23.50
CA LEU A 263 19.60 -16.09 22.62
C LEU A 263 19.41 -16.64 21.21
N LEU A 264 18.23 -16.38 20.63
CA LEU A 264 18.00 -16.40 19.20
C LEU A 264 18.32 -14.99 18.66
N PHE A 265 19.23 -14.94 17.69
CA PHE A 265 19.73 -13.71 17.09
C PHE A 265 19.55 -13.76 15.60
N GLY A 266 18.59 -13.02 15.04
CA GLY A 266 18.22 -13.07 13.63
C GLY A 266 18.57 -11.78 12.87
N PHE A 267 18.54 -11.86 11.54
CA PHE A 267 19.07 -10.83 10.65
C PHE A 267 18.12 -10.51 9.52
N PHE A 268 18.08 -9.23 9.14
CA PHE A 268 17.52 -8.70 7.90
C PHE A 268 18.63 -8.04 7.10
N GLU A 269 19.63 -8.82 6.76
CA GLU A 269 20.87 -8.34 6.16
C GLU A 269 20.66 -7.71 4.78
N PRO A 270 21.39 -6.66 4.42
CA PRO A 270 21.49 -6.20 3.03
C PRO A 270 22.16 -7.27 2.16
N ASN A 271 21.80 -7.35 0.88
CA ASN A 271 22.29 -8.32 -0.09
C ASN A 271 21.93 -9.78 0.26
N SER A 272 20.70 -10.03 0.71
CA SER A 272 20.22 -11.40 0.93
C SER A 272 20.19 -12.21 -0.37
N ALA A 273 20.34 -13.55 -0.26
CA ALA A 273 20.44 -14.43 -1.41
C ALA A 273 19.09 -15.06 -1.79
N PRO A 274 18.71 -15.07 -3.09
CA PRO A 274 17.54 -15.80 -3.56
C PRO A 274 17.81 -17.30 -3.53
N TRP A 275 16.84 -18.06 -3.00
CA TRP A 275 16.87 -19.52 -3.01
C TRP A 275 15.97 -20.09 -4.10
N MET A 276 16.47 -21.11 -4.85
CA MET A 276 15.73 -21.79 -5.91
C MET A 276 14.94 -20.84 -6.83
N PRO A 277 15.63 -19.95 -7.56
CA PRO A 277 14.99 -18.84 -8.27
C PRO A 277 14.03 -19.29 -9.39
N THR A 278 14.21 -20.46 -9.97
CA THR A 278 13.36 -20.98 -11.05
C THR A 278 12.09 -21.64 -10.54
N SER A 279 12.23 -22.53 -9.55
CA SER A 279 11.12 -23.29 -8.98
C SER A 279 11.53 -23.89 -7.65
N VAL A 280 10.72 -23.66 -6.62
CA VAL A 280 10.90 -24.29 -5.31
C VAL A 280 10.53 -25.77 -5.42
N PRO A 281 11.40 -26.70 -5.00
CA PRO A 281 11.10 -28.13 -5.04
C PRO A 281 9.84 -28.48 -4.26
N ALA A 282 9.06 -29.43 -4.77
CA ALA A 282 7.81 -29.84 -4.12
C ALA A 282 8.07 -30.55 -2.78
N ASP A 283 9.20 -31.19 -2.61
CA ASP A 283 9.63 -31.90 -1.41
C ASP A 283 10.46 -31.08 -0.42
N ALA A 284 10.52 -29.75 -0.62
CA ALA A 284 11.26 -28.85 0.27
C ALA A 284 10.49 -28.54 1.57
N SER A 285 9.90 -29.55 2.20
CA SER A 285 9.32 -29.45 3.54
C SER A 285 10.41 -29.54 4.60
N PHE A 286 10.25 -28.77 5.69
CA PHE A 286 11.24 -28.71 6.79
C PHE A 286 12.67 -28.43 6.33
N SER A 287 12.83 -27.64 5.26
CA SER A 287 14.13 -27.35 4.66
C SER A 287 15.00 -26.49 5.57
N THR A 288 16.25 -26.91 5.68
CA THR A 288 17.37 -26.14 6.21
C THR A 288 18.42 -25.99 5.14
N LEU A 289 19.05 -24.81 5.06
CA LEU A 289 20.08 -24.51 4.08
C LEU A 289 21.45 -24.45 4.76
N PRO A 290 22.55 -24.81 4.07
CA PRO A 290 23.87 -24.61 4.62
C PRO A 290 24.11 -23.11 4.82
N PRO A 291 24.66 -22.67 5.97
CA PRO A 291 24.91 -21.25 6.22
C PRO A 291 26.08 -20.73 5.38
N ASP A 292 25.90 -19.56 4.79
CA ASP A 292 26.96 -18.80 4.10
C ASP A 292 27.68 -17.90 5.10
N TRP A 293 28.76 -18.42 5.68
CA TRP A 293 29.56 -17.72 6.65
C TRP A 293 30.28 -16.51 6.06
N ASP A 294 30.76 -16.60 4.82
CA ASP A 294 31.51 -15.52 4.18
C ASP A 294 30.60 -14.29 3.99
N ARG A 295 29.37 -14.50 3.52
CA ARG A 295 28.36 -13.44 3.37
C ARG A 295 27.89 -12.88 4.71
N MET A 296 27.70 -13.73 5.72
CA MET A 296 27.10 -13.31 6.99
C MET A 296 28.10 -12.72 8.00
N THR A 297 29.37 -13.07 7.94
CA THR A 297 30.38 -12.62 8.91
C THR A 297 30.42 -11.10 9.10
N PRO A 298 30.42 -10.24 8.06
CA PRO A 298 30.42 -8.80 8.26
C PRO A 298 29.17 -8.30 9.01
N HIS A 299 28.01 -8.93 8.80
CA HIS A 299 26.75 -8.57 9.48
C HIS A 299 26.79 -9.02 10.94
N LEU A 300 27.31 -10.21 11.21
CA LEU A 300 27.53 -10.71 12.57
C LEU A 300 28.46 -9.78 13.37
N GLU A 301 29.61 -9.41 12.80
CA GLU A 301 30.55 -8.50 13.43
C GLU A 301 29.94 -7.12 13.71
N HIS A 302 29.10 -6.63 12.79
CA HIS A 302 28.41 -5.36 12.99
C HIS A 302 27.39 -5.44 14.13
N ALA A 303 26.56 -6.47 14.14
CA ALA A 303 25.53 -6.68 15.16
C ALA A 303 26.16 -6.96 16.56
N PHE A 304 27.28 -7.68 16.63
CA PHE A 304 27.95 -7.98 17.91
C PHE A 304 28.56 -6.76 18.60
N ARG A 305 28.71 -5.65 17.88
CA ARG A 305 29.05 -4.36 18.54
C ARG A 305 27.90 -3.87 19.41
N ARG A 306 26.65 -4.08 18.97
CA ARG A 306 25.45 -3.76 19.76
C ARG A 306 25.21 -4.79 20.88
N PHE A 307 25.61 -6.05 20.68
CA PHE A 307 25.43 -7.16 21.61
C PHE A 307 26.77 -7.82 21.93
N PRO A 308 27.68 -7.17 22.73
CA PRO A 308 29.02 -7.65 22.93
C PRO A 308 29.12 -9.05 23.53
N ALA A 309 28.17 -9.47 24.36
CA ALA A 309 28.11 -10.82 24.93
C ALA A 309 28.08 -11.94 23.87
N MET A 310 27.64 -11.63 22.64
CA MET A 310 27.58 -12.59 21.53
C MET A 310 29.00 -12.98 21.03
N GLN A 311 30.02 -12.13 21.21
CA GLN A 311 31.41 -12.43 20.79
C GLN A 311 32.03 -13.61 21.52
N THR A 312 31.56 -13.91 22.72
CA THR A 312 32.07 -14.99 23.56
C THR A 312 31.04 -16.09 23.85
N ALA A 313 29.82 -15.94 23.31
CA ALA A 313 28.77 -16.93 23.47
C ALA A 313 29.11 -18.24 22.75
N GLY A 314 28.79 -19.39 23.37
CA GLY A 314 28.83 -20.67 22.69
C GLY A 314 27.78 -20.72 21.59
N LEU A 315 28.15 -21.14 20.38
CA LEU A 315 27.22 -21.29 19.25
C LEU A 315 26.58 -22.67 19.32
N LYS A 316 25.25 -22.73 19.48
CA LYS A 316 24.45 -23.95 19.41
C LYS A 316 24.10 -24.30 17.97
N SER A 317 23.68 -23.31 17.18
CA SER A 317 23.29 -23.50 15.78
C SER A 317 23.35 -22.17 15.03
N PHE A 318 23.81 -22.23 13.77
CA PHE A 318 23.59 -21.13 12.80
C PHE A 318 22.66 -21.66 11.74
N PHE A 319 21.44 -21.17 11.75
CA PHE A 319 20.33 -21.64 10.92
C PHE A 319 20.13 -20.74 9.71
N CYS A 320 19.88 -21.37 8.56
CA CYS A 320 19.38 -20.71 7.36
C CYS A 320 18.13 -21.44 6.88
N GLY A 321 17.04 -20.72 6.69
CA GLY A 321 15.79 -21.26 6.16
C GLY A 321 15.25 -20.41 5.00
N PRO A 322 14.52 -21.03 4.05
CA PRO A 322 13.92 -20.28 2.95
C PRO A 322 12.60 -19.63 3.38
N GLU A 323 12.43 -18.33 3.10
CA GLU A 323 11.21 -17.57 3.32
C GLU A 323 10.77 -16.79 2.10
N SER A 324 9.46 -16.51 1.98
CA SER A 324 8.91 -15.78 0.83
C SER A 324 8.90 -14.27 1.08
N PHE A 325 9.49 -13.52 0.14
CA PHE A 325 9.51 -12.06 0.16
C PHE A 325 8.91 -11.47 -1.12
N THR A 326 8.28 -10.31 -0.99
CA THR A 326 7.69 -9.51 -2.06
C THR A 326 8.56 -8.29 -2.37
N PRO A 327 8.52 -7.76 -3.61
CA PRO A 327 9.42 -6.69 -4.02
C PRO A 327 9.17 -5.32 -3.36
N ASP A 328 7.99 -5.11 -2.79
CA ASP A 328 7.60 -3.89 -2.09
C ASP A 328 7.51 -4.05 -0.56
N GLY A 329 7.74 -5.26 -0.05
CA GLY A 329 7.62 -5.59 1.37
C GLY A 329 6.19 -5.71 1.89
N GLY A 330 5.18 -5.48 1.08
CA GLY A 330 3.78 -5.62 1.44
C GLY A 330 3.29 -7.07 1.28
N PHE A 331 2.34 -7.49 2.10
CA PHE A 331 1.71 -8.81 2.00
C PHE A 331 0.90 -8.94 0.70
N LEU A 332 0.70 -10.15 0.20
CA LEU A 332 -0.22 -10.46 -0.90
C LEU A 332 -1.47 -11.11 -0.32
N VAL A 333 -2.48 -10.29 -0.01
CA VAL A 333 -3.69 -10.71 0.70
C VAL A 333 -4.93 -10.16 -0.01
N GLY A 334 -5.83 -11.06 -0.42
CA GLY A 334 -7.08 -10.69 -1.07
C GLY A 334 -7.35 -11.42 -2.38
N GLU A 335 -8.43 -11.06 -3.05
CA GLU A 335 -8.86 -11.69 -4.30
C GLU A 335 -7.94 -11.34 -5.47
N SER A 336 -7.58 -12.34 -6.29
CA SER A 336 -6.80 -12.12 -7.52
C SER A 336 -7.59 -11.30 -8.53
N PRO A 337 -6.98 -10.31 -9.21
CA PRO A 337 -7.67 -9.61 -10.30
C PRO A 337 -7.92 -10.50 -11.53
N GLU A 338 -7.10 -11.53 -11.78
CA GLU A 338 -7.20 -12.40 -12.95
C GLU A 338 -8.30 -13.44 -12.86
N VAL A 339 -8.50 -14.03 -11.67
CA VAL A 339 -9.42 -15.16 -11.45
C VAL A 339 -10.34 -14.86 -10.28
N ALA A 340 -11.62 -14.68 -10.58
CA ALA A 340 -12.65 -14.42 -9.57
C ALA A 340 -12.84 -15.65 -8.64
N GLY A 341 -13.03 -15.42 -7.35
CA GLY A 341 -13.15 -16.44 -6.32
C GLY A 341 -11.81 -17.09 -5.92
N PHE A 342 -10.69 -16.64 -6.48
CA PHE A 342 -9.35 -17.09 -6.13
C PHE A 342 -8.64 -16.04 -5.29
N TYR A 343 -8.27 -16.40 -4.07
CA TYR A 343 -7.70 -15.49 -3.07
C TYR A 343 -6.25 -15.84 -2.76
N LEU A 344 -5.43 -14.84 -2.51
CA LEU A 344 -4.05 -15.00 -2.05
C LEU A 344 -3.95 -14.70 -0.56
N GLY A 345 -3.16 -15.49 0.15
CA GLY A 345 -2.71 -15.23 1.54
C GLY A 345 -1.25 -15.66 1.66
N THR A 346 -0.31 -14.84 1.12
CA THR A 346 1.09 -15.22 0.97
C THR A 346 2.02 -14.01 0.98
N GLY A 347 3.34 -14.22 0.92
CA GLY A 347 4.33 -13.13 0.85
C GLY A 347 4.36 -12.28 2.13
N LEU A 348 4.43 -12.92 3.31
CA LEU A 348 4.36 -12.22 4.61
C LEU A 348 5.68 -11.60 5.06
N ASN A 349 6.76 -11.71 4.27
CA ASN A 349 8.02 -11.00 4.51
C ASN A 349 8.57 -11.17 5.94
N SER A 350 8.63 -12.42 6.42
CA SER A 350 9.04 -12.80 7.79
C SER A 350 8.10 -12.35 8.93
N LEU A 351 6.99 -11.65 8.64
CA LEU A 351 6.01 -11.18 9.63
C LEU A 351 4.80 -12.14 9.81
N GLY A 352 4.90 -13.36 9.29
CA GLY A 352 3.76 -14.31 9.24
C GLY A 352 3.17 -14.68 10.59
N ILE A 353 3.98 -14.79 11.65
CA ILE A 353 3.48 -15.12 13.00
C ILE A 353 2.83 -13.91 13.64
N LEU A 354 3.44 -12.75 13.56
CA LEU A 354 2.86 -11.49 14.05
C LEU A 354 1.51 -11.16 13.39
N SER A 355 1.38 -11.47 12.09
CA SER A 355 0.23 -11.06 11.28
C SER A 355 -0.83 -12.14 11.09
N GLY A 356 -0.49 -13.40 11.35
CA GLY A 356 -1.26 -14.56 10.87
C GLY A 356 -2.71 -14.56 11.33
N GLY A 357 -3.00 -14.20 12.57
CA GLY A 357 -4.35 -14.11 13.11
C GLY A 357 -5.20 -13.09 12.35
N GLY A 358 -4.70 -11.86 12.22
CA GLY A 358 -5.42 -10.77 11.57
C GLY A 358 -5.57 -10.94 10.05
N VAL A 359 -4.53 -11.42 9.36
CA VAL A 359 -4.59 -11.71 7.92
C VAL A 359 -5.66 -12.75 7.60
N GLY A 360 -5.70 -13.85 8.37
CA GLY A 360 -6.72 -14.87 8.17
C GLY A 360 -8.14 -14.35 8.42
N ALA A 361 -8.31 -13.44 9.40
CA ALA A 361 -9.59 -12.81 9.70
C ALA A 361 -10.07 -11.92 8.53
N LEU A 362 -9.21 -11.05 8.00
CA LEU A 362 -9.57 -10.15 6.88
C LEU A 362 -9.85 -10.92 5.60
N LEU A 363 -9.10 -11.99 5.30
CA LEU A 363 -9.40 -12.88 4.18
C LEU A 363 -10.76 -13.55 4.34
N ALA A 364 -11.07 -14.06 5.53
CA ALA A 364 -12.36 -14.68 5.80
C ALA A 364 -13.52 -13.68 5.65
N GLU A 365 -13.37 -12.45 6.15
CA GLU A 365 -14.35 -11.37 5.96
C GLU A 365 -14.56 -11.08 4.47
N GLN A 366 -13.49 -10.92 3.70
CA GLN A 366 -13.58 -10.66 2.26
C GLN A 366 -14.29 -11.80 1.51
N ILE A 367 -14.00 -13.05 1.86
CA ILE A 367 -14.63 -14.22 1.24
C ILE A 367 -16.13 -14.29 1.58
N VAL A 368 -16.49 -14.08 2.84
CA VAL A 368 -17.88 -14.25 3.34
C VAL A 368 -18.75 -13.06 2.96
N HIS A 369 -18.23 -11.83 3.03
CA HIS A 369 -18.99 -10.58 2.88
C HIS A 369 -18.67 -9.80 1.61
N GLY A 370 -17.70 -10.24 0.80
CA GLY A 370 -17.25 -9.56 -0.41
C GLY A 370 -16.32 -8.37 -0.16
N ASN A 371 -16.12 -7.99 1.10
CA ASN A 371 -15.17 -6.94 1.55
C ASN A 371 -14.68 -7.23 2.97
N ALA A 372 -13.52 -6.69 3.31
CA ALA A 372 -12.98 -6.71 4.67
C ALA A 372 -13.40 -5.45 5.46
N SER A 373 -13.29 -5.54 6.79
CA SER A 373 -13.55 -4.42 7.71
C SER A 373 -12.47 -3.35 7.72
N GLN A 374 -11.28 -3.69 7.19
CA GLN A 374 -10.13 -2.80 7.09
C GLN A 374 -9.78 -2.52 5.63
N ASP A 375 -9.02 -1.45 5.38
CA ASP A 375 -8.50 -1.18 4.05
C ASP A 375 -7.54 -2.28 3.58
N MET A 376 -7.86 -2.89 2.44
CA MET A 376 -7.05 -3.94 1.83
C MET A 376 -6.21 -3.44 0.64
N THR A 377 -6.30 -2.16 0.27
CA THR A 377 -5.65 -1.61 -0.93
C THR A 377 -4.15 -1.87 -0.94
N GLY A 378 -3.47 -1.57 0.17
CA GLY A 378 -2.04 -1.80 0.34
C GLY A 378 -1.61 -3.26 0.46
N LEU A 379 -2.56 -4.20 0.63
CA LEU A 379 -2.32 -5.64 0.73
C LEU A 379 -2.79 -6.39 -0.53
N ALA A 380 -3.69 -5.79 -1.33
CA ALA A 380 -4.33 -6.44 -2.46
C ALA A 380 -3.31 -6.85 -3.54
N PRO A 381 -3.40 -8.08 -4.10
CA PRO A 381 -2.52 -8.51 -5.19
C PRO A 381 -2.59 -7.61 -6.43
N ALA A 382 -3.71 -6.91 -6.61
CA ALA A 382 -3.94 -6.02 -7.74
C ALA A 382 -3.04 -4.76 -7.74
N ARG A 383 -2.46 -4.36 -6.59
CA ARG A 383 -1.53 -3.21 -6.48
C ARG A 383 -0.23 -3.42 -7.25
N MET A 384 0.18 -4.69 -7.40
CA MET A 384 1.46 -5.06 -8.02
C MET A 384 1.38 -4.92 -9.54
N ALA A 385 2.34 -4.24 -10.15
CA ALA A 385 2.41 -4.13 -11.61
C ALA A 385 2.85 -5.46 -12.26
N ALA A 386 2.53 -5.67 -13.53
CA ALA A 386 2.80 -6.94 -14.23
C ALA A 386 4.30 -7.32 -14.26
N HIS A 387 5.19 -6.33 -14.40
CA HIS A 387 6.64 -6.56 -14.43
C HIS A 387 7.21 -7.07 -13.09
N GLU A 388 6.53 -6.82 -11.98
CA GLU A 388 7.01 -7.18 -10.64
C GLU A 388 6.97 -8.69 -10.37
N SER A 389 6.25 -9.46 -11.20
CA SER A 389 6.28 -10.92 -11.18
C SER A 389 7.33 -11.54 -12.12
N VAL A 390 8.02 -10.73 -12.92
CA VAL A 390 9.09 -11.21 -13.81
C VAL A 390 10.28 -11.66 -12.97
N GLN A 391 10.80 -12.88 -13.24
CA GLN A 391 11.87 -13.47 -12.45
C GLN A 391 13.12 -12.58 -12.35
N HIS A 392 13.54 -12.00 -13.46
CA HIS A 392 14.72 -11.12 -13.48
C HIS A 392 14.54 -9.90 -12.56
N TYR A 393 13.35 -9.31 -12.56
CA TYR A 393 13.02 -8.20 -11.66
C TYR A 393 13.08 -8.64 -10.18
N LEU A 394 12.50 -9.79 -9.83
CA LEU A 394 12.53 -10.31 -8.46
C LEU A 394 13.96 -10.56 -7.98
N LEU A 395 14.80 -11.16 -8.83
CA LEU A 395 16.20 -11.46 -8.50
C LEU A 395 17.08 -10.21 -8.34
N ASP A 396 16.75 -9.13 -9.03
CA ASP A 396 17.44 -7.84 -8.90
C ASP A 396 16.92 -7.04 -7.68
N ARG A 397 15.60 -7.08 -7.42
CA ARG A 397 14.94 -6.29 -6.37
C ARG A 397 15.11 -6.85 -4.96
N LEU A 398 14.91 -8.16 -4.80
CA LEU A 398 14.75 -8.75 -3.47
C LEU A 398 16.02 -8.82 -2.61
N PRO A 399 17.26 -8.83 -3.16
CA PRO A 399 18.47 -8.75 -2.33
C PRO A 399 18.54 -7.53 -1.41
N ASP A 400 17.95 -6.39 -1.78
CA ASP A 400 17.88 -5.20 -0.92
C ASP A 400 16.54 -5.01 -0.19
N ALA A 401 15.54 -5.83 -0.52
CA ALA A 401 14.19 -5.68 0.05
C ALA A 401 14.13 -6.04 1.53
N LEU A 402 14.88 -7.06 1.99
CA LEU A 402 14.87 -7.48 3.39
C LEU A 402 15.36 -6.36 4.31
N SER A 403 16.53 -5.81 4.03
CA SER A 403 17.07 -4.71 4.82
C SER A 403 16.22 -3.44 4.70
N TYR A 404 15.65 -3.17 3.52
CA TYR A 404 14.77 -2.03 3.31
C TYR A 404 13.54 -2.11 4.22
N ILE A 405 12.86 -3.26 4.27
CA ILE A 405 11.67 -3.46 5.13
C ILE A 405 12.01 -3.22 6.60
N PHE A 406 13.12 -3.76 7.07
CA PHE A 406 13.50 -3.72 8.49
C PHE A 406 14.10 -2.39 8.91
N ASN A 407 14.93 -1.76 8.05
CA ASN A 407 15.66 -0.54 8.40
C ASN A 407 15.04 0.70 7.75
N ASP A 408 14.90 0.74 6.42
CA ASP A 408 14.71 2.00 5.70
C ASP A 408 13.25 2.41 5.53
N ALA A 409 12.31 1.47 5.46
CA ALA A 409 10.92 1.72 5.08
C ALA A 409 10.18 2.77 5.94
N SER A 410 10.57 2.92 7.21
CA SER A 410 9.99 3.91 8.14
C SER A 410 10.65 5.30 8.03
N LEU A 411 11.76 5.44 7.29
CA LEU A 411 12.46 6.70 7.13
C LEU A 411 11.93 7.49 5.91
N PRO A 412 11.82 8.82 6.00
CA PRO A 412 11.36 9.62 4.88
C PRO A 412 12.40 9.60 3.75
N ASN A 413 11.93 9.69 2.51
CA ASN A 413 12.76 9.68 1.30
C ASN A 413 13.63 8.43 1.09
N ALA A 414 13.52 7.41 1.94
CA ALA A 414 14.20 6.14 1.71
C ALA A 414 13.65 5.48 0.44
N LYS A 415 14.54 4.91 -0.38
CA LYS A 415 14.20 4.33 -1.69
C LYS A 415 14.97 3.03 -1.90
N HIS A 416 14.34 2.09 -2.57
CA HIS A 416 15.05 0.95 -3.12
C HIS A 416 16.15 1.40 -4.10
N LYS A 417 17.31 0.77 -4.02
CA LYS A 417 18.47 1.07 -4.87
C LYS A 417 18.53 0.19 -6.12
N SER A 418 18.03 -1.05 -6.01
CA SER A 418 17.98 -2.04 -7.08
C SER A 418 16.76 -1.89 -8.00
N ALA A 419 16.75 -2.61 -9.12
CA ALA A 419 15.67 -2.69 -10.10
C ALA A 419 15.12 -1.31 -10.50
N ARG A 420 16.03 -0.38 -10.84
CA ARG A 420 15.73 0.97 -11.32
C ARG A 420 15.67 1.01 -12.85
N GLY A 421 14.96 1.99 -13.38
CA GLY A 421 14.87 2.19 -14.84
C GLY A 421 13.97 1.18 -15.57
N ILE A 422 13.09 0.47 -14.87
CA ILE A 422 12.25 -0.59 -15.43
C ILE A 422 11.18 -0.04 -16.38
N ARG A 423 10.51 1.05 -15.97
CA ARG A 423 9.52 1.75 -16.81
C ARG A 423 9.98 3.19 -16.95
N ARG A 424 10.47 3.53 -18.14
CA ARG A 424 10.88 4.91 -18.45
C ARG A 424 9.78 5.63 -19.20
N LEU A 425 9.59 6.90 -18.84
CA LEU A 425 8.73 7.81 -19.60
C LEU A 425 9.29 8.00 -21.00
N PRO A 426 8.49 8.19 -22.04
CA PRO A 426 8.99 8.54 -23.40
C PRO A 426 9.87 9.80 -23.39
N LEU A 427 9.68 10.70 -22.44
CA LEU A 427 10.43 11.96 -22.27
C LEU A 427 11.54 11.90 -21.21
N HIS A 428 11.86 10.71 -20.68
CA HIS A 428 12.82 10.52 -19.58
C HIS A 428 14.15 11.27 -19.84
N ASP A 429 14.74 11.12 -21.03
CA ASP A 429 16.04 11.73 -21.33
C ASP A 429 15.95 13.28 -21.49
N ARG A 430 14.78 13.78 -21.95
CA ARG A 430 14.49 15.21 -21.96
C ARG A 430 14.45 15.78 -20.54
N TYR A 431 13.83 15.07 -19.62
CA TYR A 431 13.75 15.47 -18.20
C TYR A 431 15.11 15.35 -17.51
N ALA A 432 15.87 14.30 -17.79
CA ALA A 432 17.22 14.14 -17.27
C ALA A 432 18.12 15.33 -17.68
N ALA A 433 18.02 15.78 -18.95
CA ALA A 433 18.73 16.95 -19.46
C ALA A 433 18.28 18.28 -18.81
N LYS A 434 17.06 18.34 -18.27
CA LYS A 434 16.53 19.48 -17.51
C LYS A 434 16.79 19.39 -15.99
N GLY A 435 17.62 18.43 -15.55
CA GLY A 435 18.01 18.28 -14.15
C GLY A 435 17.00 17.54 -13.27
N ALA A 436 16.13 16.70 -13.84
CA ALA A 436 15.17 15.90 -13.06
C ALA A 436 15.87 14.98 -12.06
N TYR A 437 15.40 14.96 -10.82
CA TYR A 437 15.66 13.90 -9.86
C TYR A 437 14.52 12.88 -9.94
N PHE A 438 14.86 11.62 -10.24
CA PHE A 438 13.85 10.58 -10.46
C PHE A 438 13.63 9.71 -9.21
N VAL A 439 12.36 9.35 -9.00
CA VAL A 439 11.92 8.35 -8.03
C VAL A 439 11.11 7.27 -8.74
N SER A 440 11.12 6.06 -8.18
CA SER A 440 10.29 4.97 -8.71
C SER A 440 8.86 5.08 -8.13
N LEU A 441 7.87 5.12 -9.02
CA LEU A 441 6.45 5.07 -8.70
C LEU A 441 5.82 3.96 -9.54
N SER A 442 5.36 2.87 -8.93
CA SER A 442 4.86 1.67 -9.64
C SER A 442 5.80 1.21 -10.78
N GLY A 443 7.11 1.28 -10.51
CA GLY A 443 8.17 0.96 -11.48
C GLY A 443 8.49 2.07 -12.50
N TRP A 444 7.69 3.13 -12.58
CA TRP A 444 7.98 4.28 -13.43
C TRP A 444 9.06 5.18 -12.82
N GLU A 445 10.05 5.60 -13.62
CA GLU A 445 11.00 6.63 -13.25
C GLU A 445 10.35 8.01 -13.42
N MET A 446 9.80 8.52 -12.31
CA MET A 446 9.06 9.78 -12.30
C MET A 446 9.93 10.93 -11.80
N PRO A 447 9.86 12.13 -12.44
CA PRO A 447 10.49 13.33 -11.90
C PRO A 447 9.87 13.68 -10.54
N ASN A 448 10.69 13.77 -9.50
CA ASN A 448 10.27 14.20 -8.17
C ASN A 448 10.36 15.72 -8.01
N TRP A 449 11.41 16.30 -8.57
CA TRP A 449 11.68 17.73 -8.71
C TRP A 449 12.78 17.97 -9.75
N PHE A 450 12.99 19.24 -10.15
CA PHE A 450 13.99 19.61 -11.16
C PHE A 450 15.00 20.60 -10.60
N ALA A 451 16.29 20.41 -10.91
CA ALA A 451 17.39 21.33 -10.65
C ALA A 451 17.99 21.84 -11.97
N PRO A 452 17.34 22.79 -12.68
CA PRO A 452 17.76 23.22 -14.01
C PRO A 452 19.06 24.01 -14.02
N ASP A 453 19.40 24.69 -12.91
CA ASP A 453 20.44 25.70 -12.85
C ASP A 453 21.68 25.26 -12.05
N GLY A 454 21.80 23.96 -11.73
CA GLY A 454 22.92 23.51 -10.90
C GLY A 454 22.96 21.99 -10.63
N PRO A 455 23.89 21.56 -9.78
CA PRO A 455 23.95 20.17 -9.37
C PRO A 455 22.71 19.81 -8.55
N LYS A 456 22.27 18.54 -8.67
CA LYS A 456 21.17 18.03 -7.88
C LYS A 456 21.55 17.97 -6.40
N PRO A 457 20.77 18.57 -5.49
CA PRO A 457 20.97 18.40 -4.06
C PRO A 457 20.92 16.93 -3.64
N GLU A 458 21.67 16.60 -2.61
CA GLU A 458 21.60 15.29 -1.97
C GLU A 458 20.23 15.09 -1.30
N VAL A 459 19.68 13.90 -1.44
CA VAL A 459 18.44 13.51 -0.77
C VAL A 459 18.80 12.58 0.38
N ARG A 460 18.51 12.99 1.61
CA ARG A 460 18.79 12.24 2.83
C ARG A 460 17.51 11.60 3.37
N ALA A 461 17.66 10.44 4.00
CA ALA A 461 16.57 9.76 4.71
C ALA A 461 16.32 10.41 6.09
N GLU A 462 16.00 11.71 6.09
CA GLU A 462 15.81 12.56 7.26
C GLU A 462 14.52 13.37 7.15
N PHE A 463 13.92 13.69 8.29
CA PHE A 463 12.77 14.58 8.38
C PHE A 463 13.18 16.04 8.23
N GLY A 464 12.18 16.90 7.99
CA GLY A 464 12.40 18.33 7.86
C GLY A 464 12.66 18.80 6.41
N ARG A 465 12.89 20.12 6.29
CA ARG A 465 13.16 20.74 4.99
C ARG A 465 14.57 20.43 4.55
N GLN A 466 14.69 19.79 3.37
CA GLN A 466 15.98 19.45 2.76
C GLN A 466 16.39 20.47 1.70
N ASP A 467 17.62 20.36 1.20
CA ASP A 467 18.20 21.33 0.26
C ASP A 467 17.43 21.47 -1.07
N TRP A 468 16.67 20.46 -1.47
CA TRP A 468 15.80 20.48 -2.66
C TRP A 468 14.44 21.17 -2.42
N PHE A 469 14.07 21.50 -1.19
CA PHE A 469 12.76 22.09 -0.84
C PHE A 469 12.45 23.37 -1.60
N HIS A 470 13.45 24.23 -1.82
CA HIS A 470 13.29 25.48 -2.59
C HIS A 470 12.98 25.23 -4.07
N LEU A 471 13.43 24.09 -4.65
CA LEU A 471 13.17 23.72 -6.04
C LEU A 471 11.70 23.39 -6.24
N SER A 472 11.14 22.50 -5.41
CA SER A 472 9.70 22.18 -5.45
C SER A 472 8.82 23.40 -5.16
N ALA A 473 9.27 24.30 -4.28
CA ALA A 473 8.60 25.59 -4.04
C ALA A 473 8.58 26.48 -5.29
N ALA A 474 9.65 26.52 -6.06
CA ALA A 474 9.70 27.28 -7.31
C ALA A 474 8.79 26.69 -8.40
N GLU A 475 8.71 25.37 -8.50
CA GLU A 475 7.79 24.66 -9.39
C GLU A 475 6.32 24.94 -9.03
N HIS A 476 5.99 24.84 -7.73
CA HIS A 476 4.67 25.16 -7.21
C HIS A 476 4.26 26.60 -7.54
N ARG A 477 5.11 27.60 -7.23
CA ARG A 477 4.84 29.00 -7.51
C ARG A 477 4.66 29.28 -9.01
N ALA A 478 5.50 28.68 -9.86
CA ALA A 478 5.36 28.84 -11.31
C ALA A 478 4.00 28.34 -11.81
N THR A 479 3.50 27.23 -11.25
CA THR A 479 2.17 26.73 -11.56
C THR A 479 1.05 27.68 -11.12
N ARG A 480 1.17 28.29 -9.93
CA ARG A 480 0.18 29.25 -9.40
C ARG A 480 0.18 30.57 -10.16
N ASP A 481 1.35 31.05 -10.57
CA ASP A 481 1.53 32.40 -11.12
C ASP A 481 1.55 32.43 -12.66
N SER A 482 1.91 31.33 -13.31
CA SER A 482 2.10 31.27 -14.76
C SER A 482 1.73 29.91 -15.33
N VAL A 483 2.69 28.99 -15.53
CA VAL A 483 2.49 27.65 -16.10
C VAL A 483 3.44 26.63 -15.48
N GLY A 484 2.86 25.49 -15.03
CA GLY A 484 3.58 24.28 -14.70
C GLY A 484 3.32 23.17 -15.72
N LEU A 485 4.37 22.47 -16.14
CA LEU A 485 4.30 21.31 -17.03
C LEU A 485 4.64 20.04 -16.24
N PHE A 486 3.65 19.15 -16.10
CA PHE A 486 3.75 17.88 -15.39
C PHE A 486 3.63 16.70 -16.34
N ASP A 487 4.33 15.62 -16.04
CA ASP A 487 4.14 14.34 -16.72
C ASP A 487 3.25 13.43 -15.85
N LYS A 488 2.13 12.99 -16.40
CA LYS A 488 1.17 12.09 -15.77
C LYS A 488 1.05 10.75 -16.52
N THR A 489 2.06 10.40 -17.33
CA THR A 489 2.07 9.17 -18.13
C THR A 489 1.96 7.90 -17.29
N PHE A 490 2.33 7.94 -16.01
CA PHE A 490 2.22 6.82 -15.09
C PHE A 490 0.77 6.40 -14.78
N MET A 491 -0.21 7.28 -14.98
CA MET A 491 -1.63 6.98 -14.76
C MET A 491 -2.12 5.84 -15.65
N GLY A 492 -2.97 4.95 -15.11
CA GLY A 492 -3.63 3.89 -15.88
C GLY A 492 -4.60 4.48 -16.91
N LYS A 493 -4.53 4.03 -18.16
CA LYS A 493 -5.40 4.47 -19.27
C LYS A 493 -6.05 3.30 -19.94
N PHE A 494 -7.37 3.37 -20.13
CA PHE A 494 -8.14 2.28 -20.72
C PHE A 494 -9.12 2.82 -21.76
N ILE A 495 -9.25 2.09 -22.87
CA ILE A 495 -10.37 2.26 -23.79
C ILE A 495 -11.41 1.20 -23.46
N VAL A 496 -12.64 1.64 -23.20
CA VAL A 496 -13.81 0.79 -23.01
C VAL A 496 -14.75 1.04 -24.15
N GLN A 497 -15.10 -0.02 -24.90
CA GLN A 497 -15.89 0.10 -26.12
C GLN A 497 -16.88 -1.05 -26.29
N GLY A 498 -17.98 -0.76 -26.97
CA GLY A 498 -19.02 -1.74 -27.34
C GLY A 498 -20.43 -1.19 -27.15
N ARG A 499 -21.40 -1.85 -27.80
CA ARG A 499 -22.80 -1.41 -27.76
C ARG A 499 -23.40 -1.32 -26.35
N ASP A 500 -22.86 -2.11 -25.40
CA ASP A 500 -23.29 -2.15 -24.01
C ASP A 500 -22.33 -1.43 -23.03
N ALA A 501 -21.27 -0.78 -23.55
CA ALA A 501 -20.26 -0.13 -22.72
C ALA A 501 -20.84 0.97 -21.81
N GLU A 502 -21.74 1.81 -22.32
CA GLU A 502 -22.41 2.85 -21.53
C GLU A 502 -23.22 2.23 -20.36
N MET A 503 -23.96 1.15 -20.63
CA MET A 503 -24.79 0.48 -19.63
C MET A 503 -23.93 -0.17 -18.54
N VAL A 504 -22.86 -0.87 -18.91
CA VAL A 504 -21.93 -1.50 -17.96
C VAL A 504 -21.23 -0.44 -17.10
N LEU A 505 -20.71 0.63 -17.73
CA LEU A 505 -20.06 1.72 -17.01
C LEU A 505 -21.02 2.46 -16.08
N ASN A 506 -22.29 2.67 -16.47
CA ASN A 506 -23.31 3.24 -15.57
C ASN A 506 -23.62 2.35 -14.37
N ARG A 507 -23.65 1.01 -14.55
CA ARG A 507 -23.87 0.04 -13.47
C ARG A 507 -22.82 0.12 -12.40
N ILE A 508 -21.55 0.33 -12.76
CA ILE A 508 -20.42 0.33 -11.82
C ILE A 508 -20.00 1.73 -11.34
N SER A 509 -20.43 2.81 -12.02
CA SER A 509 -20.04 4.18 -11.67
C SER A 509 -21.07 4.87 -10.79
N ALA A 510 -20.65 5.54 -9.75
CA ALA A 510 -21.53 6.34 -8.88
C ALA A 510 -22.10 7.57 -9.58
N ASN A 511 -21.40 8.13 -10.59
CA ASN A 511 -21.87 9.22 -11.43
C ASN A 511 -22.44 8.69 -12.76
N SER A 512 -23.26 9.49 -13.43
CA SER A 512 -23.76 9.15 -14.77
C SER A 512 -22.68 9.27 -15.83
N VAL A 513 -22.53 8.23 -16.67
CA VAL A 513 -21.70 8.25 -17.88
C VAL A 513 -22.48 8.53 -19.16
N SER A 514 -23.82 8.66 -19.06
CA SER A 514 -24.72 9.04 -20.17
C SER A 514 -24.60 10.54 -20.43
N VAL A 515 -23.52 10.94 -21.04
CA VAL A 515 -23.16 12.34 -21.31
C VAL A 515 -22.86 12.54 -22.79
N PRO A 516 -22.87 13.77 -23.32
CA PRO A 516 -22.48 14.06 -24.69
C PRO A 516 -21.04 13.63 -25.00
N ILE A 517 -20.76 13.29 -26.26
CA ILE A 517 -19.40 13.03 -26.76
C ILE A 517 -18.53 14.26 -26.49
N GLY A 518 -17.33 14.03 -26.03
CA GLY A 518 -16.39 15.08 -25.60
C GLY A 518 -16.47 15.44 -24.12
N THR A 519 -17.49 15.00 -23.38
CA THR A 519 -17.60 15.26 -21.93
C THR A 519 -16.70 14.33 -21.13
N ASN A 520 -16.00 14.90 -20.15
CA ASN A 520 -15.23 14.19 -19.13
C ASN A 520 -15.97 14.23 -17.79
N ILE A 521 -16.18 13.10 -17.16
CA ILE A 521 -16.78 12.99 -15.83
C ILE A 521 -15.77 12.44 -14.82
N TYR A 522 -15.92 12.85 -13.56
CA TYR A 522 -15.23 12.28 -12.42
C TYR A 522 -16.23 11.42 -11.64
N THR A 523 -15.83 10.21 -11.26
CA THR A 523 -16.68 9.24 -10.58
C THR A 523 -15.87 8.27 -9.75
N GLN A 524 -16.52 7.60 -8.81
CA GLN A 524 -15.99 6.47 -8.06
C GLN A 524 -16.73 5.18 -8.45
N TRP A 525 -16.01 4.06 -8.44
CA TRP A 525 -16.59 2.73 -8.40
C TRP A 525 -16.60 2.24 -6.96
N LEU A 526 -17.66 1.57 -6.57
CA LEU A 526 -17.93 1.21 -5.18
C LEU A 526 -18.12 -0.29 -5.01
N ASN A 527 -17.80 -0.80 -3.82
CA ASN A 527 -18.31 -2.08 -3.37
C ASN A 527 -19.79 -1.97 -2.90
N ALA A 528 -20.40 -3.10 -2.59
CA ALA A 528 -21.80 -3.13 -2.14
C ALA A 528 -22.07 -2.35 -0.84
N GLN A 529 -21.03 -2.18 0.01
CA GLN A 529 -21.08 -1.42 1.25
C GLN A 529 -20.82 0.08 1.06
N GLY A 530 -20.68 0.52 -0.20
CA GLY A 530 -20.44 1.91 -0.57
C GLY A 530 -18.99 2.38 -0.45
N GLY A 531 -18.05 1.48 -0.16
CA GLY A 531 -16.61 1.77 -0.10
C GLY A 531 -16.01 1.96 -1.49
N ILE A 532 -15.08 2.89 -1.62
CA ILE A 532 -14.44 3.26 -2.89
C ILE A 532 -13.47 2.18 -3.35
N ILE A 533 -13.72 1.59 -4.52
CA ILE A 533 -12.83 0.60 -5.16
C ILE A 533 -11.91 1.26 -6.18
N SER A 534 -12.37 2.31 -6.83
CA SER A 534 -11.61 3.06 -7.82
C SER A 534 -12.07 4.50 -7.85
N ASP A 535 -11.12 5.40 -8.07
CA ASP A 535 -11.32 6.82 -8.26
C ASP A 535 -10.77 7.19 -9.65
N LEU A 536 -11.64 7.72 -10.52
CA LEU A 536 -11.29 7.82 -11.95
C LEU A 536 -12.02 8.93 -12.68
N THR A 537 -11.49 9.30 -13.85
CA THR A 537 -12.18 10.10 -14.84
C THR A 537 -12.57 9.26 -16.07
N ILE A 538 -13.72 9.54 -16.64
CA ILE A 538 -14.25 8.90 -17.85
C ILE A 538 -14.56 9.99 -18.87
N THR A 539 -13.92 9.92 -20.04
CA THR A 539 -14.25 10.79 -21.19
C THR A 539 -15.00 10.00 -22.23
N ARG A 540 -16.20 10.42 -22.61
CA ARG A 540 -16.91 9.82 -23.75
C ARG A 540 -16.28 10.33 -25.05
N ILE A 541 -15.55 9.47 -25.76
CA ILE A 541 -14.77 9.87 -26.94
C ILE A 541 -15.47 9.55 -28.27
N ALA A 542 -16.44 8.62 -28.27
CA ALA A 542 -17.34 8.32 -29.36
C ALA A 542 -18.68 7.79 -28.84
N GLN A 543 -19.60 7.41 -29.71
CA GLN A 543 -20.94 6.94 -29.33
C GLN A 543 -20.89 5.74 -28.38
N GLU A 544 -19.99 4.79 -28.62
CA GLU A 544 -19.84 3.53 -27.89
C GLU A 544 -18.42 3.36 -27.38
N GLU A 545 -17.69 4.48 -27.14
CA GLU A 545 -16.29 4.43 -26.77
C GLU A 545 -15.96 5.46 -25.68
N PHE A 546 -15.25 5.00 -24.64
CA PHE A 546 -14.91 5.77 -23.46
C PHE A 546 -13.41 5.63 -23.14
N LEU A 547 -12.75 6.77 -22.85
CA LEU A 547 -11.39 6.80 -22.32
C LEU A 547 -11.46 6.97 -20.80
N LEU A 548 -10.93 5.98 -20.07
CA LEU A 548 -10.84 5.99 -18.62
C LEU A 548 -9.39 6.31 -18.20
N VAL A 549 -9.24 7.12 -17.14
CA VAL A 549 -7.95 7.41 -16.52
C VAL A 549 -8.07 7.20 -15.01
N THR A 550 -7.16 6.39 -14.47
CA THR A 550 -7.13 5.97 -13.06
C THR A 550 -5.75 6.18 -12.43
N GLY A 551 -5.64 6.05 -11.11
CA GLY A 551 -4.35 5.94 -10.43
C GLY A 551 -3.53 4.73 -10.92
N ASP A 552 -2.22 4.80 -10.81
CA ASP A 552 -1.29 3.74 -11.23
C ASP A 552 -1.51 2.41 -10.48
N VAL A 553 -1.83 2.46 -9.17
CA VAL A 553 -2.15 1.28 -8.35
C VAL A 553 -3.45 0.57 -8.79
N LEU A 554 -4.30 1.24 -9.56
CA LEU A 554 -5.57 0.72 -10.05
C LEU A 554 -5.48 0.07 -11.44
N GLN A 555 -4.28 0.01 -12.04
CA GLN A 555 -4.09 -0.47 -13.41
C GLN A 555 -4.60 -1.91 -13.61
N ARG A 556 -4.43 -2.80 -12.63
CA ARG A 556 -4.88 -4.20 -12.75
C ARG A 556 -6.33 -4.42 -12.31
N ILE A 557 -6.79 -3.69 -11.29
CA ILE A 557 -8.17 -3.86 -10.82
C ILE A 557 -9.20 -3.28 -11.80
N THR A 558 -8.88 -2.23 -12.53
CA THR A 558 -9.81 -1.56 -13.44
C THR A 558 -10.40 -2.50 -14.51
N PRO A 559 -9.62 -3.20 -15.35
CA PRO A 559 -10.19 -4.13 -16.34
C PRO A 559 -10.85 -5.35 -15.67
N ALA A 560 -10.35 -5.80 -14.52
CA ALA A 560 -10.94 -6.89 -13.77
C ALA A 560 -12.33 -6.52 -13.24
N TRP A 561 -12.50 -5.31 -12.72
CA TRP A 561 -13.79 -4.81 -12.23
C TRP A 561 -14.83 -4.71 -13.34
N ILE A 562 -14.48 -4.13 -14.49
CA ILE A 562 -15.35 -4.07 -15.65
C ILE A 562 -15.78 -5.48 -16.08
N LYS A 563 -14.81 -6.39 -16.24
CA LYS A 563 -15.07 -7.78 -16.66
C LYS A 563 -15.99 -8.53 -15.69
N ARG A 564 -15.83 -8.35 -14.38
CA ARG A 564 -16.68 -8.99 -13.35
C ARG A 564 -18.12 -8.53 -13.38
N HIS A 565 -18.38 -7.29 -13.84
CA HIS A 565 -19.70 -6.67 -13.87
C HIS A 565 -20.28 -6.57 -15.29
N THR A 566 -19.62 -7.19 -16.28
CA THR A 566 -20.19 -7.41 -17.62
C THR A 566 -20.97 -8.72 -17.60
N GLU A 567 -22.26 -8.65 -17.86
CA GLU A 567 -23.15 -9.79 -17.82
C GLU A 567 -23.09 -10.65 -19.09
N ALA A 568 -23.60 -11.87 -19.01
CA ALA A 568 -23.63 -12.78 -20.16
C ALA A 568 -24.50 -12.19 -21.29
N GLY A 569 -23.94 -12.05 -22.49
CA GLY A 569 -24.59 -11.46 -23.66
C GLY A 569 -24.33 -9.98 -23.87
N GLU A 570 -23.80 -9.27 -22.90
CA GLU A 570 -23.33 -7.90 -23.05
C GLU A 570 -22.00 -7.86 -23.82
N PHE A 571 -21.85 -6.85 -24.69
CA PHE A 571 -20.62 -6.57 -25.41
C PHE A 571 -19.99 -5.28 -24.90
N CYS A 572 -19.03 -5.43 -24.00
CA CYS A 572 -18.21 -4.37 -23.40
C CYS A 572 -16.77 -4.83 -23.34
N ALA A 573 -15.93 -4.33 -24.26
CA ALA A 573 -14.52 -4.69 -24.35
C ALA A 573 -13.65 -3.61 -23.67
N THR A 574 -12.61 -4.02 -22.97
CA THR A 574 -11.65 -3.13 -22.31
C THR A 574 -10.25 -3.41 -22.82
N ALA A 575 -9.56 -2.37 -23.25
CA ALA A 575 -8.14 -2.41 -23.64
C ALA A 575 -7.31 -1.53 -22.72
N ASP A 576 -6.24 -2.06 -22.13
CA ASP A 576 -5.22 -1.27 -21.45
C ASP A 576 -4.36 -0.55 -22.50
N VAL A 577 -4.46 0.76 -22.52
CA VAL A 577 -3.71 1.65 -23.42
C VAL A 577 -2.72 2.54 -22.65
N THR A 578 -2.34 2.11 -21.44
CA THR A 578 -1.42 2.86 -20.56
C THR A 578 -0.13 3.23 -21.27
N SER A 579 0.47 2.30 -22.03
CA SER A 579 1.71 2.55 -22.78
C SER A 579 1.50 3.21 -24.13
N ALA A 580 0.26 3.32 -24.62
CA ALA A 580 -0.06 3.92 -25.93
C ALA A 580 -0.09 5.45 -25.88
N TYR A 581 -0.27 6.05 -24.71
CA TYR A 581 -0.39 7.49 -24.54
C TYR A 581 0.54 8.04 -23.47
N THR A 582 1.29 9.09 -23.83
CA THR A 582 1.87 10.03 -22.88
C THR A 582 0.80 11.01 -22.43
N ILE A 583 0.76 11.35 -21.13
CA ILE A 583 -0.09 12.42 -20.61
C ILE A 583 0.82 13.56 -20.13
N LEU A 584 0.80 14.69 -20.86
CA LEU A 584 1.36 15.93 -20.36
C LEU A 584 0.25 16.81 -19.79
N SER A 585 0.48 17.37 -18.61
CA SER A 585 -0.48 18.23 -17.93
C SER A 585 0.08 19.65 -17.86
N LEU A 586 -0.55 20.58 -18.58
CA LEU A 586 -0.21 21.98 -18.64
C LEU A 586 -1.16 22.76 -17.75
N GLN A 587 -0.66 23.31 -16.63
CA GLN A 587 -1.48 23.86 -15.54
C GLN A 587 -1.02 25.28 -15.18
N GLY A 588 -1.96 26.14 -14.87
CA GLY A 588 -1.71 27.51 -14.42
C GLY A 588 -2.53 28.56 -15.19
N PRO A 589 -2.64 29.80 -14.68
CA PRO A 589 -3.53 30.82 -15.24
C PRO A 589 -3.22 31.21 -16.69
N ARG A 590 -1.99 31.01 -17.17
CA ARG A 590 -1.59 31.31 -18.55
C ARG A 590 -1.60 30.09 -19.48
N SER A 591 -2.03 28.93 -19.00
CA SER A 591 -2.02 27.67 -19.77
C SER A 591 -2.91 27.73 -21.01
N ARG A 592 -4.08 28.43 -20.96
CA ARG A 592 -4.98 28.61 -22.08
C ARG A 592 -4.33 29.42 -23.22
N ASP A 593 -3.83 30.59 -22.88
CA ASP A 593 -3.24 31.48 -23.87
C ASP A 593 -2.03 30.82 -24.56
N LEU A 594 -1.21 30.17 -23.77
CA LEU A 594 -0.06 29.43 -24.26
C LEU A 594 -0.49 28.30 -25.22
N LEU A 595 -1.41 27.47 -24.80
CA LEU A 595 -1.84 26.33 -25.62
C LEU A 595 -2.61 26.77 -26.89
N ALA A 596 -3.44 27.80 -26.78
CA ALA A 596 -4.15 28.38 -27.92
C ALA A 596 -3.19 28.92 -28.98
N SER A 597 -2.11 29.59 -28.57
CA SER A 597 -1.10 30.12 -29.50
C SER A 597 -0.29 29.04 -30.22
N ILE A 598 -0.07 27.88 -29.56
CA ILE A 598 0.65 26.74 -30.15
C ILE A 598 -0.24 25.95 -31.11
N THR A 599 -1.53 25.80 -30.75
CA THR A 599 -2.49 24.97 -31.53
C THR A 599 -3.25 25.75 -32.60
N GLY A 600 -3.39 27.07 -32.42
CA GLY A 600 -4.33 27.89 -33.22
C GLY A 600 -5.81 27.59 -32.95
N ALA A 601 -6.11 26.74 -31.98
CA ALA A 601 -7.49 26.36 -31.65
C ALA A 601 -8.15 27.38 -30.70
N ASP A 602 -9.49 27.55 -30.84
CA ASP A 602 -10.28 28.27 -29.84
C ASP A 602 -10.45 27.41 -28.60
N LEU A 603 -9.78 27.84 -27.51
CA LEU A 603 -9.82 27.20 -26.20
C LEU A 603 -10.57 28.07 -25.16
N SER A 604 -11.42 28.99 -25.64
CA SER A 604 -12.32 29.76 -24.78
C SER A 604 -13.20 28.85 -23.93
N THR A 605 -13.77 29.41 -22.86
CA THR A 605 -14.67 28.64 -21.98
C THR A 605 -15.94 28.18 -22.73
N GLU A 606 -16.35 28.92 -23.74
CA GLU A 606 -17.47 28.60 -24.62
C GLU A 606 -17.16 27.43 -25.57
N ALA A 607 -15.98 27.42 -26.18
CA ALA A 607 -15.56 26.38 -27.14
C ALA A 607 -15.10 25.09 -26.43
N LEU A 608 -14.43 25.22 -25.30
CA LEU A 608 -13.96 24.09 -24.51
C LEU A 608 -14.28 24.30 -23.01
N PRO A 609 -15.54 24.02 -22.57
CA PRO A 609 -15.95 24.14 -21.17
C PRO A 609 -15.10 23.26 -20.23
N TYR A 610 -15.10 23.60 -18.93
CA TYR A 610 -14.48 22.75 -17.91
C TYR A 610 -15.08 21.33 -17.95
N ARG A 611 -14.24 20.31 -17.88
CA ARG A 611 -14.59 18.88 -18.06
C ARG A 611 -15.09 18.54 -19.48
N SER A 612 -14.54 19.19 -20.49
CA SER A 612 -14.73 18.79 -21.87
C SER A 612 -13.41 18.47 -22.55
N SER A 613 -13.48 17.83 -23.70
CA SER A 613 -12.34 17.42 -24.50
C SER A 613 -12.51 17.81 -25.97
N ALA A 614 -11.39 18.11 -26.62
CA ALA A 614 -11.33 18.39 -28.05
C ALA A 614 -10.10 17.74 -28.70
N MET A 615 -10.11 17.58 -30.02
CA MET A 615 -8.94 17.20 -30.81
C MET A 615 -8.26 18.47 -31.32
N VAL A 616 -6.95 18.58 -31.09
CA VAL A 616 -6.12 19.71 -31.57
C VAL A 616 -4.87 19.17 -32.25
N GLU A 617 -4.16 20.04 -32.96
CA GLU A 617 -2.90 19.71 -33.62
C GLU A 617 -1.75 20.42 -32.90
N ILE A 618 -0.70 19.67 -32.58
CA ILE A 618 0.56 20.20 -32.01
C ILE A 618 1.72 19.52 -32.73
N GLY A 619 2.60 20.31 -33.38
CA GLY A 619 3.66 19.77 -34.22
C GLY A 619 3.07 18.93 -35.35
N TYR A 620 3.46 17.65 -35.40
CA TYR A 620 2.95 16.69 -36.41
C TYR A 620 1.85 15.77 -35.83
N ALA A 621 1.39 16.02 -34.60
CA ALA A 621 0.45 15.14 -33.93
C ALA A 621 -0.95 15.77 -33.85
N ARG A 622 -1.97 14.94 -34.08
CA ARG A 622 -3.35 15.24 -33.71
C ARG A 622 -3.66 14.54 -32.39
N ILE A 623 -3.82 15.32 -31.34
CA ILE A 623 -3.94 14.84 -29.98
C ILE A 623 -5.30 15.21 -29.36
N ARG A 624 -5.73 14.45 -28.37
CA ARG A 624 -6.85 14.83 -27.53
C ARG A 624 -6.35 15.70 -26.38
N ILE A 625 -7.04 16.80 -26.14
CA ILE A 625 -6.90 17.59 -24.92
C ILE A 625 -8.16 17.48 -24.07
N VAL A 626 -7.98 17.47 -22.76
CA VAL A 626 -9.09 17.48 -21.77
C VAL A 626 -8.87 18.67 -20.85
N ARG A 627 -9.86 19.56 -20.75
CA ARG A 627 -9.81 20.68 -19.82
C ARG A 627 -10.15 20.19 -18.41
N ILE A 628 -9.11 19.87 -17.65
CA ILE A 628 -9.20 19.33 -16.28
C ILE A 628 -7.96 19.71 -15.48
N THR A 629 -8.06 19.69 -14.16
CA THR A 629 -6.94 19.99 -13.24
C THR A 629 -6.90 19.03 -12.07
N TYR A 630 -5.70 18.75 -11.61
CA TYR A 630 -5.41 18.13 -10.31
C TYR A 630 -4.53 19.04 -9.42
N MET A 631 -4.17 20.24 -9.92
CA MET A 631 -3.34 21.24 -9.23
C MET A 631 -4.17 22.41 -8.68
N GLY A 632 -5.45 22.50 -9.06
CA GLY A 632 -6.36 23.55 -8.62
C GLY A 632 -6.21 24.87 -9.38
N GLU A 633 -5.63 24.84 -10.58
CA GLU A 633 -5.54 25.95 -11.52
C GLU A 633 -6.29 25.62 -12.82
N LEU A 634 -6.49 26.62 -13.68
CA LEU A 634 -6.86 26.38 -15.07
C LEU A 634 -5.83 25.45 -15.73
N GLY A 635 -6.30 24.42 -16.44
CA GLY A 635 -5.36 23.48 -17.01
C GLY A 635 -5.93 22.51 -18.01
N TYR A 636 -5.01 21.84 -18.68
CA TYR A 636 -5.27 20.89 -19.76
C TYR A 636 -4.40 19.64 -19.62
N GLU A 637 -4.97 18.49 -19.83
CA GLU A 637 -4.24 17.22 -20.01
C GLU A 637 -4.21 16.89 -21.50
N LEU A 638 -3.01 16.62 -22.01
CA LEU A 638 -2.72 16.32 -23.40
C LEU A 638 -2.43 14.83 -23.55
N TYR A 639 -3.29 14.12 -24.25
CA TYR A 639 -3.17 12.67 -24.50
C TYR A 639 -2.49 12.47 -25.84
N ILE A 640 -1.22 12.18 -25.82
CA ILE A 640 -0.31 12.15 -26.95
C ILE A 640 0.03 10.70 -27.28
N PRO A 641 -0.11 10.23 -28.53
CA PRO A 641 0.42 8.93 -28.95
C PRO A 641 1.91 8.83 -28.58
N SER A 642 2.30 7.73 -27.91
CA SER A 642 3.64 7.63 -27.30
C SER A 642 4.79 7.83 -28.28
N GLU A 643 4.64 7.39 -29.53
CA GLU A 643 5.63 7.59 -30.60
C GLU A 643 5.80 9.05 -31.01
N GLN A 644 4.83 9.92 -30.70
CA GLN A 644 4.86 11.35 -31.02
C GLN A 644 5.20 12.24 -29.82
N SER A 645 5.48 11.65 -28.66
CA SER A 645 5.72 12.36 -27.39
C SER A 645 6.83 13.40 -27.51
N ILE A 646 7.96 13.04 -28.13
CA ILE A 646 9.11 13.94 -28.30
C ILE A 646 8.75 15.10 -29.21
N ASN A 647 8.06 14.84 -30.33
CA ASN A 647 7.67 15.88 -31.28
C ASN A 647 6.73 16.91 -30.65
N VAL A 648 5.71 16.45 -29.93
CA VAL A 648 4.75 17.33 -29.26
C VAL A 648 5.43 18.10 -28.12
N TYR A 649 6.28 17.44 -27.34
CA TYR A 649 7.03 18.08 -26.26
C TYR A 649 7.95 19.18 -26.80
N ASP A 650 8.74 18.90 -27.83
CA ASP A 650 9.67 19.88 -28.43
C ASP A 650 8.88 21.07 -29.03
N ALA A 651 7.72 20.83 -29.65
CA ALA A 651 6.84 21.90 -30.15
C ALA A 651 6.23 22.74 -28.99
N LEU A 652 5.85 22.12 -27.86
CA LEU A 652 5.39 22.85 -26.67
C LEU A 652 6.51 23.72 -26.10
N VAL A 653 7.72 23.18 -25.92
CA VAL A 653 8.87 23.93 -25.39
C VAL A 653 9.21 25.10 -26.31
N ALA A 654 9.26 24.89 -27.62
CA ALA A 654 9.52 25.97 -28.57
C ALA A 654 8.43 27.06 -28.52
N GLY A 655 7.16 26.70 -28.39
CA GLY A 655 6.06 27.64 -28.23
C GLY A 655 6.14 28.44 -26.93
N ILE A 656 6.54 27.79 -25.82
CA ILE A 656 6.77 28.44 -24.54
C ILE A 656 7.88 29.49 -24.66
N GLU A 657 9.01 29.12 -25.26
CA GLU A 657 10.16 29.99 -25.47
C GLU A 657 9.83 31.18 -26.39
N ALA A 658 9.11 30.94 -27.48
CA ALA A 658 8.70 31.98 -28.43
C ALA A 658 7.83 33.06 -27.81
N GLN A 659 7.04 32.73 -26.78
CA GLN A 659 6.19 33.66 -26.07
C GLN A 659 6.85 34.31 -24.87
N GLY A 660 8.08 33.94 -24.51
CA GLY A 660 8.74 34.37 -23.29
C GLY A 660 7.92 34.05 -22.03
N ALA A 661 7.13 32.97 -22.09
CA ALA A 661 6.30 32.57 -20.97
C ALA A 661 7.13 31.87 -19.87
N VAL A 662 6.87 32.21 -18.60
CA VAL A 662 7.47 31.50 -17.48
C VAL A 662 6.75 30.17 -17.35
N CYS A 663 7.41 29.11 -17.80
CA CYS A 663 6.93 27.74 -17.62
C CYS A 663 8.03 26.91 -16.96
N ARG A 664 7.67 26.13 -15.95
CA ARG A 664 8.58 25.20 -15.30
C ARG A 664 8.11 23.76 -15.48
N HIS A 665 9.07 22.87 -15.70
CA HIS A 665 8.85 21.44 -15.47
C HIS A 665 8.65 21.23 -13.99
N CYS A 666 7.64 20.43 -13.63
CA CYS A 666 7.24 20.22 -12.26
C CYS A 666 7.20 18.71 -11.94
N GLY A 667 7.73 18.36 -10.78
CA GLY A 667 7.76 17.01 -10.28
C GLY A 667 6.64 16.68 -9.29
N LEU A 668 6.71 15.45 -8.75
CA LEU A 668 5.70 14.92 -7.82
C LEU A 668 5.61 15.73 -6.52
N MET A 669 6.71 16.32 -6.03
CA MET A 669 6.68 17.15 -4.80
C MET A 669 5.82 18.41 -4.97
N ALA A 670 5.93 19.07 -6.13
CA ALA A 670 5.09 20.23 -6.43
C ALA A 670 3.63 19.82 -6.65
N LEU A 671 3.38 18.69 -7.34
CA LEU A 671 2.05 18.13 -7.54
C LEU A 671 1.36 17.88 -6.19
N GLU A 672 2.04 17.20 -5.25
CA GLU A 672 1.53 16.87 -3.92
C GLU A 672 1.16 18.12 -3.12
N SER A 673 2.04 19.12 -3.12
CA SER A 673 1.79 20.41 -2.46
C SER A 673 0.56 21.14 -3.05
N LEU A 674 0.46 21.19 -4.39
CA LEU A 674 -0.64 21.87 -5.10
C LEU A 674 -1.99 21.19 -4.87
N ARG A 675 -2.05 19.85 -4.96
CA ARG A 675 -3.31 19.09 -4.81
C ARG A 675 -3.86 19.17 -3.38
N LEU A 676 -2.96 19.15 -2.36
CA LEU A 676 -3.35 19.22 -0.96
C LEU A 676 -3.86 20.63 -0.56
N GLU A 677 -3.27 21.70 -1.08
CA GLU A 677 -3.83 23.04 -0.88
C GLU A 677 -5.26 23.16 -1.42
N LYS A 678 -5.57 22.47 -2.53
CA LYS A 678 -6.89 22.42 -3.16
C LYS A 678 -7.79 21.33 -2.57
N GLY A 679 -7.25 20.49 -1.70
CA GLY A 679 -7.99 19.39 -1.06
C GLY A 679 -8.44 18.31 -2.05
N TYR A 680 -7.71 18.08 -3.14
CA TYR A 680 -7.97 16.97 -4.05
C TYR A 680 -7.47 15.66 -3.47
N ARG A 681 -8.26 14.59 -3.66
CA ARG A 681 -8.05 13.26 -3.06
C ARG A 681 -7.16 12.42 -3.96
N ASP A 682 -6.45 11.48 -3.31
CA ASP A 682 -5.62 10.48 -3.95
C ASP A 682 -5.97 9.09 -3.39
N PHE A 683 -6.40 8.18 -4.27
CA PHE A 683 -6.83 6.83 -3.86
C PHE A 683 -5.63 6.00 -3.43
N GLY A 684 -5.75 5.35 -2.28
CA GLY A 684 -4.68 4.59 -1.64
C GLY A 684 -3.77 5.43 -0.74
N VAL A 685 -4.01 6.75 -0.66
CA VAL A 685 -3.30 7.67 0.24
C VAL A 685 -4.26 8.29 1.26
N ASP A 686 -5.22 9.09 0.81
CA ASP A 686 -6.17 9.80 1.67
C ASP A 686 -7.62 9.31 1.55
N ILE A 687 -7.93 8.47 0.58
CA ILE A 687 -9.19 7.72 0.46
C ILE A 687 -8.92 6.25 0.11
N ASP A 688 -9.75 5.35 0.62
CA ASP A 688 -9.58 3.91 0.48
C ASP A 688 -10.93 3.15 0.37
N ASN A 689 -10.87 1.82 0.38
CA ASN A 689 -12.04 0.96 0.18
C ASN A 689 -12.96 0.83 1.41
N THR A 690 -12.64 1.48 2.53
CA THR A 690 -13.50 1.60 3.71
C THR A 690 -14.25 2.95 3.77
N ASP A 691 -13.92 3.85 2.83
CA ASP A 691 -14.46 5.19 2.77
C ASP A 691 -15.59 5.29 1.75
N THR A 692 -16.66 6.03 2.09
CA THR A 692 -17.71 6.33 1.13
C THR A 692 -17.48 7.71 0.48
N PRO A 693 -17.92 7.94 -0.76
CA PRO A 693 -17.82 9.26 -1.40
C PRO A 693 -18.44 10.40 -0.57
N LEU A 694 -19.50 10.12 0.19
CA LEU A 694 -20.15 11.15 1.03
C LEU A 694 -19.26 11.53 2.22
N GLU A 695 -18.64 10.57 2.89
CA GLU A 695 -17.69 10.80 3.98
C GLU A 695 -16.46 11.59 3.49
N MET A 696 -16.00 11.30 2.27
CA MET A 696 -14.82 11.93 1.68
C MET A 696 -15.09 13.28 1.00
N GLY A 697 -16.34 13.78 1.08
CA GLY A 697 -16.73 15.07 0.47
C GLY A 697 -16.83 15.01 -1.06
N LEU A 698 -17.00 13.83 -1.64
CA LEU A 698 -17.12 13.58 -3.09
C LEU A 698 -18.59 13.41 -3.55
N GLY A 699 -19.53 13.83 -2.72
CA GLY A 699 -20.98 13.70 -3.03
C GLY A 699 -21.43 14.40 -4.32
N PHE A 700 -20.65 15.35 -4.85
CA PHE A 700 -20.89 15.99 -6.15
C PHE A 700 -20.64 15.06 -7.34
N ALA A 701 -19.91 13.96 -7.13
CA ALA A 701 -19.60 12.93 -8.12
C ALA A 701 -20.51 11.69 -7.97
N VAL A 702 -21.65 11.83 -7.27
CA VAL A 702 -22.62 10.74 -7.02
C VAL A 702 -24.00 11.14 -7.51
N ASP A 703 -24.54 10.38 -8.46
CA ASP A 703 -25.90 10.53 -8.97
C ASP A 703 -26.82 9.45 -8.38
N LEU A 704 -27.51 9.76 -7.29
CA LEU A 704 -28.44 8.83 -6.63
C LEU A 704 -29.74 8.61 -7.42
N SER A 705 -29.99 9.32 -8.53
CA SER A 705 -31.20 9.14 -9.36
C SER A 705 -31.16 7.88 -10.23
N LYS A 706 -29.99 7.32 -10.46
CA LYS A 706 -29.73 6.08 -11.20
C LYS A 706 -29.31 4.92 -10.30
N ASP A 707 -29.43 3.70 -10.81
CA ASP A 707 -28.89 2.52 -10.13
C ASP A 707 -27.40 2.35 -10.38
N PHE A 708 -26.67 1.95 -9.32
CA PHE A 708 -25.27 1.57 -9.36
C PHE A 708 -24.88 0.77 -8.10
N ILE A 709 -23.76 0.07 -8.15
CA ILE A 709 -23.25 -0.70 -7.02
C ILE A 709 -22.94 0.23 -5.84
N GLY A 710 -23.47 -0.08 -4.64
CA GLY A 710 -23.31 0.71 -3.41
C GLY A 710 -24.30 1.85 -3.22
N ARG A 711 -25.24 2.09 -4.18
CA ARG A 711 -26.25 3.16 -4.11
C ARG A 711 -27.10 3.13 -2.83
N GLU A 712 -27.53 1.95 -2.41
CA GLU A 712 -28.39 1.78 -1.24
C GLU A 712 -27.72 2.32 0.03
N ARG A 713 -26.46 1.99 0.23
CA ARG A 713 -25.66 2.48 1.35
C ARG A 713 -25.54 4.01 1.35
N LEU A 714 -25.23 4.60 0.19
CA LEU A 714 -25.11 6.05 0.05
C LEU A 714 -26.45 6.76 0.26
N SER A 715 -27.56 6.17 -0.20
CA SER A 715 -28.90 6.69 0.02
C SER A 715 -29.25 6.72 1.50
N THR A 716 -28.93 5.64 2.23
CA THR A 716 -29.10 5.55 3.69
C THR A 716 -28.25 6.61 4.43
N GLN A 717 -26.98 6.76 4.05
CA GLN A 717 -26.11 7.78 4.63
C GLN A 717 -26.63 9.20 4.38
N ARG A 718 -27.11 9.50 3.16
CA ARG A 718 -27.68 10.81 2.83
C ARG A 718 -28.93 11.11 3.64
N ALA A 719 -29.80 10.12 3.84
CA ALA A 719 -31.01 10.25 4.65
C ALA A 719 -30.70 10.45 6.15
N ALA A 720 -29.63 9.88 6.66
CA ALA A 720 -29.19 10.06 8.04
C ALA A 720 -28.65 11.46 8.36
N GLY A 721 -28.26 12.25 7.37
CA GLY A 721 -27.81 13.63 7.51
C GLY A 721 -26.35 13.75 7.95
N ALA A 722 -26.06 14.12 9.19
CA ALA A 722 -24.70 14.33 9.66
C ALA A 722 -23.94 12.99 9.73
N LEU A 723 -22.78 12.92 9.05
CA LEU A 723 -21.96 11.72 9.01
C LEU A 723 -20.99 11.66 10.20
N PRO A 724 -20.85 10.50 10.84
CA PRO A 724 -19.97 10.34 12.01
C PRO A 724 -18.48 10.37 11.64
N LYS A 725 -18.12 10.11 10.38
CA LYS A 725 -16.76 10.12 9.84
C LYS A 725 -16.68 11.07 8.65
N ARG A 726 -15.69 11.96 8.61
CA ARG A 726 -15.49 12.89 7.49
C ARG A 726 -14.01 13.16 7.23
N LEU A 727 -13.67 13.28 5.95
CA LEU A 727 -12.40 13.86 5.52
C LEU A 727 -12.52 15.39 5.51
N VAL A 728 -11.52 16.06 6.08
CA VAL A 728 -11.42 17.52 6.17
C VAL A 728 -10.07 18.03 5.72
N ALA A 729 -10.03 19.24 5.15
CA ALA A 729 -8.77 19.94 4.92
C ALA A 729 -8.23 20.47 6.26
N LEU A 730 -6.92 20.41 6.42
CA LEU A 730 -6.19 20.81 7.61
C LEU A 730 -5.03 21.73 7.23
N ARG A 731 -4.80 22.77 8.04
CA ARG A 731 -3.61 23.64 7.97
C ARG A 731 -3.04 23.80 9.37
N LEU A 732 -1.72 23.66 9.54
CA LEU A 732 -1.05 24.01 10.79
C LEU A 732 -0.96 25.54 10.93
N ASP A 733 -1.08 26.04 12.16
CA ASP A 733 -0.93 27.47 12.46
C ASP A 733 0.56 27.86 12.57
N ASP A 734 1.43 26.91 12.96
CA ASP A 734 2.90 27.06 12.93
C ASP A 734 3.45 26.56 11.59
N PRO A 735 4.22 27.36 10.84
CA PRO A 735 4.77 26.99 9.54
C PRO A 735 5.98 26.04 9.60
N GLU A 736 6.60 25.83 10.76
CA GLU A 736 7.86 25.06 10.83
C GLU A 736 7.66 23.54 10.80
N PRO A 737 6.71 22.93 11.54
CA PRO A 737 6.52 21.48 11.51
C PRO A 737 5.98 20.99 10.17
N LEU A 738 6.56 19.91 9.65
CA LEU A 738 6.10 19.28 8.42
C LEU A 738 5.16 18.11 8.73
N LEU A 739 4.01 18.10 8.05
CA LEU A 739 3.09 16.98 7.98
C LEU A 739 3.52 16.02 6.86
N ILE A 740 3.44 14.73 7.14
CA ILE A 740 3.76 13.65 6.16
C ILE A 740 2.65 12.60 6.07
N GLY A 741 1.72 12.59 7.02
CA GLY A 741 0.68 11.59 7.21
C GLY A 741 0.86 10.81 8.53
N SER A 742 -0.24 10.22 8.99
CA SER A 742 -0.34 9.46 10.25
C SER A 742 -0.22 10.28 11.54
N GLU A 743 -0.12 11.60 11.50
CA GLU A 743 -0.07 12.42 12.71
C GLU A 743 -1.44 12.43 13.41
N PRO A 744 -1.52 12.07 14.72
CA PRO A 744 -2.76 12.11 15.50
C PRO A 744 -3.36 13.50 15.63
N LEU A 745 -4.68 13.60 15.48
CA LEU A 745 -5.46 14.82 15.59
C LEU A 745 -6.33 14.80 16.84
N PHE A 746 -6.34 15.92 17.54
CA PHE A 746 -7.07 16.10 18.79
C PHE A 746 -8.05 17.27 18.73
N ALA A 747 -9.23 17.12 19.33
CA ALA A 747 -10.20 18.17 19.57
C ALA A 747 -10.32 18.41 21.08
N ASP A 748 -10.07 19.62 21.58
CA ASP A 748 -10.05 19.98 23.00
C ASP A 748 -9.23 18.97 23.86
N GLY A 749 -8.13 18.44 23.29
CA GLY A 749 -7.23 17.47 23.94
C GLY A 749 -7.64 15.99 23.80
N ALA A 750 -8.85 15.66 23.34
CA ALA A 750 -9.28 14.29 23.07
C ALA A 750 -8.92 13.86 21.63
N PRO A 751 -8.45 12.63 21.40
CA PRO A 751 -8.16 12.15 20.05
C PRO A 751 -9.45 12.00 19.23
N VAL A 752 -9.43 12.47 17.98
CA VAL A 752 -10.60 12.43 17.08
C VAL A 752 -10.30 11.88 15.69
N GLY A 753 -9.04 11.60 15.37
CA GLY A 753 -8.61 11.08 14.08
C GLY A 753 -7.13 11.33 13.82
N TYR A 754 -6.75 11.36 12.55
CA TYR A 754 -5.35 11.55 12.13
C TYR A 754 -5.25 12.15 10.72
N VAL A 755 -4.07 12.66 10.39
CA VAL A 755 -3.73 13.16 9.06
C VAL A 755 -3.49 11.99 8.11
N ARG A 756 -4.28 11.89 7.02
CA ARG A 756 -4.09 10.89 5.97
C ARG A 756 -2.96 11.23 5.01
N ALA A 757 -2.90 12.49 4.58
CA ALA A 757 -1.85 13.01 3.71
C ALA A 757 -1.44 14.41 4.16
N GLY A 758 -0.15 14.72 4.06
CA GLY A 758 0.40 16.01 4.44
C GLY A 758 1.53 16.47 3.53
N ALA A 759 1.59 17.76 3.26
CA ALA A 759 2.69 18.41 2.57
C ALA A 759 2.83 19.88 3.03
N PHE A 760 3.90 20.55 2.62
CA PHE A 760 4.01 21.98 2.80
C PHE A 760 3.28 22.72 1.67
N GLY A 761 2.28 23.53 2.02
CA GLY A 761 1.55 24.38 1.08
C GLY A 761 2.31 25.68 0.82
N HIS A 762 3.01 25.74 -0.32
CA HIS A 762 3.88 26.89 -0.63
C HIS A 762 3.13 28.19 -0.88
N SER A 763 1.84 28.14 -1.30
CA SER A 763 0.99 29.34 -1.41
C SER A 763 0.47 29.81 -0.05
N LEU A 764 0.24 28.87 0.87
CA LEU A 764 -0.33 29.13 2.20
C LEU A 764 0.73 29.36 3.26
N GLY A 765 2.00 29.04 2.97
CA GLY A 765 3.14 29.26 3.84
C GLY A 765 3.15 28.39 5.11
N ALA A 766 2.44 27.25 5.10
CA ALA A 766 2.33 26.33 6.23
C ALA A 766 2.09 24.90 5.75
N SER A 767 2.31 23.92 6.61
CA SER A 767 1.91 22.54 6.34
C SER A 767 0.40 22.42 6.21
N VAL A 768 -0.03 21.76 5.15
CA VAL A 768 -1.43 21.44 4.85
C VAL A 768 -1.62 19.94 4.73
N GLY A 769 -2.85 19.48 4.92
CA GLY A 769 -3.15 18.06 4.77
C GLY A 769 -4.63 17.78 4.63
N LEU A 770 -4.93 16.51 4.41
CA LEU A 770 -6.25 15.92 4.52
C LEU A 770 -6.27 15.02 5.75
N ALA A 771 -7.22 15.25 6.65
CA ALA A 771 -7.34 14.51 7.90
C ALA A 771 -8.71 13.81 7.98
N ILE A 772 -8.70 12.55 8.44
CA ILE A 772 -9.93 11.84 8.80
C ILE A 772 -10.28 12.16 10.24
N ILE A 773 -11.53 12.52 10.49
CA ILE A 773 -12.05 12.74 11.84
C ILE A 773 -13.35 12.00 12.07
N ALA A 774 -13.55 11.54 13.30
CA ALA A 774 -14.74 10.86 13.72
C ALA A 774 -15.38 11.52 14.96
N HIS A 775 -16.71 11.63 14.94
CA HIS A 775 -17.50 12.12 16.05
C HIS A 775 -18.87 11.43 16.08
N PRO A 776 -19.29 10.79 17.17
CA PRO A 776 -20.56 10.06 17.23
C PRO A 776 -21.80 10.92 16.92
N GLY A 777 -21.78 12.20 17.27
CA GLY A 777 -22.86 13.16 16.99
C GLY A 777 -22.82 13.73 15.57
N GLY A 778 -21.95 13.24 14.71
CA GLY A 778 -21.72 13.72 13.36
C GLY A 778 -20.71 14.86 13.30
N VAL A 779 -19.89 14.84 12.23
CA VAL A 779 -18.89 15.88 11.95
C VAL A 779 -19.56 16.97 11.12
N THR A 780 -19.91 18.09 11.74
CA THR A 780 -20.60 19.23 11.12
C THR A 780 -19.72 20.48 11.09
N ALA A 781 -20.16 21.52 10.37
CA ALA A 781 -19.46 22.80 10.36
C ALA A 781 -19.47 23.48 11.75
N GLU A 782 -20.57 23.30 12.51
CA GLU A 782 -20.69 23.76 13.88
C GLU A 782 -19.70 23.04 14.79
N TYR A 783 -19.55 21.73 14.65
CA TYR A 783 -18.53 20.96 15.37
C TYR A 783 -17.12 21.50 15.11
N LEU A 784 -16.76 21.73 13.83
CA LEU A 784 -15.45 22.27 13.48
C LEU A 784 -15.20 23.66 14.08
N LYS A 785 -16.23 24.53 14.11
CA LYS A 785 -16.13 25.88 14.68
C LYS A 785 -16.05 25.90 16.20
N ALA A 786 -16.68 24.93 16.86
CA ALA A 786 -16.80 24.88 18.32
C ALA A 786 -15.56 24.31 19.02
N LYS A 787 -14.67 23.63 18.29
CA LYS A 787 -13.54 22.89 18.85
C LYS A 787 -12.20 23.55 18.57
N LYS A 788 -11.25 23.37 19.50
CA LYS A 788 -9.84 23.71 19.28
C LYS A 788 -9.09 22.44 18.87
N PHE A 789 -8.48 22.49 17.69
CA PHE A 789 -7.78 21.35 17.13
C PHE A 789 -6.27 21.48 17.30
N THR A 790 -5.61 20.36 17.59
CA THR A 790 -4.14 20.24 17.62
C THR A 790 -3.71 18.96 16.97
N VAL A 791 -2.54 18.98 16.30
CA VAL A 791 -1.91 17.82 15.67
C VAL A 791 -0.64 17.45 16.45
N GLN A 792 -0.44 16.17 16.72
CA GLN A 792 0.80 15.67 17.33
C GLN A 792 1.83 15.43 16.24
N VAL A 793 2.79 16.33 16.09
CA VAL A 793 3.92 16.19 15.16
C VAL A 793 5.17 15.88 15.98
N ASN A 794 5.74 14.68 15.81
CA ASN A 794 6.85 14.19 16.63
C ASN A 794 6.54 14.34 18.14
N ASP A 795 7.27 15.17 18.87
CA ASP A 795 7.10 15.41 20.31
C ASP A 795 6.27 16.68 20.64
N GLN A 796 5.75 17.37 19.61
CA GLN A 796 5.03 18.64 19.76
C GLN A 796 3.54 18.52 19.43
N ARG A 797 2.69 19.27 20.19
CA ARG A 797 1.30 19.52 19.81
C ARG A 797 1.17 20.89 19.19
N VAL A 798 0.83 20.90 17.90
CA VAL A 798 0.74 22.10 17.08
C VAL A 798 -0.72 22.46 16.85
N PRO A 799 -1.16 23.71 17.10
CA PRO A 799 -2.51 24.15 16.75
C PRO A 799 -2.77 24.03 15.25
N ALA A 800 -4.01 23.70 14.90
CA ALA A 800 -4.42 23.50 13.52
C ALA A 800 -5.83 24.03 13.26
N THR A 801 -6.03 24.54 12.06
CA THR A 801 -7.33 24.96 11.54
C THR A 801 -7.88 23.90 10.60
N LEU A 802 -9.15 23.51 10.77
CA LEU A 802 -9.84 22.51 9.95
C LEU A 802 -10.98 23.13 9.15
N SER A 803 -11.23 22.63 7.93
CA SER A 803 -12.29 23.11 7.05
C SER A 803 -12.80 21.98 6.14
N PHE A 804 -14.10 22.03 5.77
CA PHE A 804 -14.62 21.20 4.68
C PHE A 804 -14.24 21.73 3.29
N ALA A 805 -14.07 23.06 3.18
CA ALA A 805 -13.58 23.68 1.97
C ALA A 805 -12.04 23.71 1.96
N PRO A 806 -11.38 23.63 0.80
CA PRO A 806 -9.94 23.81 0.69
C PRO A 806 -9.54 25.23 1.13
N PHE A 807 -8.31 25.38 1.60
CA PHE A 807 -7.76 26.69 2.00
C PHE A 807 -7.33 27.53 0.79
N TYR A 808 -7.02 26.91 -0.34
CA TYR A 808 -6.70 27.58 -1.58
C TYR A 808 -7.89 27.54 -2.55
N ASP A 809 -8.28 28.70 -3.07
CA ASP A 809 -9.38 28.87 -4.04
C ASP A 809 -10.64 28.06 -3.68
N PRO A 810 -11.27 28.30 -2.51
CA PRO A 810 -12.38 27.49 -2.02
C PRO A 810 -13.62 27.52 -2.93
N GLN A 811 -13.78 28.57 -3.75
CA GLN A 811 -14.89 28.72 -4.70
C GLN A 811 -14.59 28.10 -6.08
N GLY A 812 -13.35 27.66 -6.35
CA GLY A 812 -12.97 27.09 -7.64
C GLY A 812 -12.97 28.09 -8.80
N GLU A 813 -12.71 29.35 -8.54
CA GLU A 813 -12.69 30.42 -9.55
C GLU A 813 -11.50 30.23 -10.51
N ARG A 814 -10.33 29.95 -9.96
CA ARG A 814 -9.11 29.72 -10.74
C ARG A 814 -9.21 28.51 -11.68
N VAL A 815 -9.88 27.47 -11.25
CA VAL A 815 -10.11 26.26 -12.08
C VAL A 815 -11.02 26.54 -13.27
N ARG A 816 -12.00 27.42 -13.07
CA ARG A 816 -12.96 27.80 -14.13
C ARG A 816 -12.38 28.82 -15.13
N GLY A 817 -11.40 29.61 -14.73
CA GLY A 817 -10.54 30.46 -15.53
C GLY A 817 -11.23 31.58 -16.25
#